data_949dcadb84f21cb6f9930bfe52e95c69
#
_entry.id   949dcadb84f21cb6f9930bfe52e95c69
#
_cell.length_a   1.000
_cell.length_b   1.000
_cell.length_c   1.000
_cell.angle_alpha   90.00
_cell.angle_beta   90.00
_cell.angle_gamma   90.00
#
_symmetry.space_group_name_H-M   'P 1'
#
loop_
_entity.id
_entity.type
_entity.pdbx_description
1 polymer ?
#
loop_
_entity_poly.entity_id
_entity_poly.type
_entity_poly.pdbx_seq_one_letter_code
_entity_poly.pdbx_strand_id
1 'polypeptide(L)'
;MENSIKIKGARAHNLKNINVEIPRDKLVVITGLSGSGKSSLAFDTIYAEGQRRYVESLSSYARQFLGQMDKPDVDSIDGLSPAISIDQKTTSHNPRSTVGTVTEIYDYLRLLFARAGRPHCPKCGKPITQQTVDQMVDRILALPERTKLLIMAQVVRGKKGEHKKTLAHIRHEGYVRVRIDGDIYDVNEDIVLEKNKKHTIEVVVDRLVVREGIDTRLADSLETALKLGEGVVYVQVVGGELLMFSENFACVDCGISLPEITPRMFSFNNPYGACPVCMGLGSHMEFDEELVLPDPALSVAAGVFAPLSKNPHSYAMCAMSSLLKAAGYTLDTPWQDIDKKTQKALLYGSGETCYKFGYTNMFGERKEYNVPFEGVMPLFSRRYRETDSDEMRESYENYMTQIPCKACHGARLRPETLAVTVGGKNIYEVTEMNIREADAFLSSVELTPREAKIAAQILKEIHARLTFLLNVGLDYLTLARAAGTLSGGEAQRIRLATQIGSGLTGVLYVLDEPSIGLHQRDNNRLLATLKKLRDLGNTLIVVEHDEDTMRAADCIVDIGPGAGAQGGHVVAQGTAEEIEQVPESITGAYLSRRRYIPVPAKRRPGNGKFLEVVGAQENNLKNLRVKFPLGTLTLVTGVSGSGKSTLVNEILYKGIASRLYHAKGKPGKHKAIRGLENIDKIIDIDQQPIGRTPRSNPATYTGVFDAIRDLFSQTSEAKMRGYKAGRFSFNVKGGRCEACRGDGILKIEMHFLPDVYVPCEVCKGARYNRETLEVRYKGKNISEVLDMTIDEAVEFFKNVPRIARKLQVIQDVGLGYIKLGQSATTLSGGEAQRVKLATELSRRSTGRTLYILDEPTTGLHTADIHKLLDILQRLVDGGDTVVVIEHNLDVIKTADYIIDLGPEGGSGGGTIVATGRPEDIVKVPASYTGKFLKPLLEEAAQQEGNKDHDGSLTKE
;
A
#
# COMPACT_ATOMS: atom_id res chain seq x y z
N MET A 1 -15.93 36.80 16.50
CA MET A 1 -15.33 36.04 15.40
C MET A 1 -16.39 35.97 14.29
N GLU A 2 -16.01 36.09 13.03
CA GLU A 2 -16.96 35.87 11.95
C GLU A 2 -17.50 34.45 12.00
N ASN A 3 -18.82 34.27 11.88
CA ASN A 3 -19.48 32.96 11.96
C ASN A 3 -19.42 32.18 10.65
N SER A 4 -18.77 32.74 9.61
CA SER A 4 -18.68 32.14 8.29
C SER A 4 -17.34 32.41 7.63
N ILE A 5 -16.92 31.50 6.71
CA ILE A 5 -15.82 31.68 5.78
C ILE A 5 -16.42 32.30 4.51
N LYS A 6 -15.97 33.51 4.15
CA LYS A 6 -16.47 34.26 2.98
C LYS A 6 -15.45 34.23 1.87
N ILE A 7 -15.78 33.58 0.78
CA ILE A 7 -14.98 33.45 -0.43
C ILE A 7 -15.55 34.39 -1.48
N LYS A 8 -14.72 35.26 -2.05
CA LYS A 8 -15.12 36.18 -3.11
C LYS A 8 -14.21 36.01 -4.33
N GLY A 9 -14.84 35.85 -5.47
CA GLY A 9 -14.15 35.86 -6.75
C GLY A 9 -13.25 34.66 -6.99
N ALA A 10 -13.64 33.45 -6.61
CA ALA A 10 -12.85 32.24 -6.87
C ALA A 10 -12.87 31.85 -8.36
N ARG A 11 -11.66 31.71 -8.97
CA ARG A 11 -11.47 31.46 -10.40
C ARG A 11 -10.50 30.35 -10.69
N ALA A 12 -10.12 29.57 -9.66
CA ALA A 12 -9.21 28.44 -9.83
C ALA A 12 -9.78 27.42 -10.84
N HIS A 13 -8.97 27.02 -11.81
CA HIS A 13 -9.31 26.06 -12.88
C HIS A 13 -10.60 26.44 -13.65
N ASN A 14 -11.70 25.69 -13.44
CA ASN A 14 -12.96 25.92 -14.14
C ASN A 14 -13.97 26.76 -13.36
N LEU A 15 -13.64 27.26 -12.18
CA LEU A 15 -14.51 28.12 -11.38
C LEU A 15 -14.79 29.44 -12.08
N LYS A 16 -16.04 29.90 -12.09
CA LYS A 16 -16.54 31.06 -12.84
C LYS A 16 -16.74 32.29 -11.96
N ASN A 17 -15.67 32.73 -11.28
CA ASN A 17 -15.70 33.94 -10.42
C ASN A 17 -16.79 33.86 -9.34
N ILE A 18 -16.81 32.72 -8.64
CA ILE A 18 -17.88 32.41 -7.70
C ILE A 18 -17.66 33.06 -6.32
N ASN A 19 -18.77 33.36 -5.66
CA ASN A 19 -18.84 33.82 -4.28
C ASN A 19 -19.56 32.77 -3.47
N VAL A 20 -18.96 32.36 -2.32
CA VAL A 20 -19.52 31.31 -1.45
C VAL A 20 -19.34 31.73 0.00
N GLU A 21 -20.37 31.53 0.81
CA GLU A 21 -20.30 31.73 2.26
C GLU A 21 -20.49 30.41 2.97
N ILE A 22 -19.45 29.92 3.63
CA ILE A 22 -19.44 28.60 4.31
C ILE A 22 -19.56 28.81 5.81
N PRO A 23 -20.57 28.23 6.51
CA PRO A 23 -20.72 28.37 7.94
C PRO A 23 -19.58 27.65 8.69
N ARG A 24 -19.06 28.30 9.77
CA ARG A 24 -18.04 27.73 10.64
C ARG A 24 -18.63 26.75 11.65
N ASP A 25 -17.79 25.87 12.18
CA ASP A 25 -18.14 24.87 13.20
C ASP A 25 -19.29 23.96 12.76
N LYS A 26 -19.34 23.68 11.46
CA LYS A 26 -20.36 22.91 10.76
C LYS A 26 -19.74 21.83 9.87
N LEU A 27 -20.53 20.82 9.56
CA LEU A 27 -20.24 19.83 8.53
C LEU A 27 -20.82 20.33 7.20
N VAL A 28 -19.96 20.74 6.30
CA VAL A 28 -20.33 21.28 4.98
C VAL A 28 -19.92 20.28 3.90
N VAL A 29 -20.86 19.91 3.05
CA VAL A 29 -20.60 19.02 1.91
C VAL A 29 -20.56 19.82 0.63
N ILE A 30 -19.46 19.70 -0.14
CA ILE A 30 -19.35 20.22 -1.51
C ILE A 30 -19.64 19.07 -2.46
N THR A 31 -20.69 19.21 -3.26
CA THR A 31 -21.15 18.17 -4.19
C THR A 31 -21.34 18.71 -5.61
N GLY A 32 -21.73 17.86 -6.55
CA GLY A 32 -21.94 18.15 -7.96
C GLY A 32 -21.33 17.11 -8.89
N LEU A 33 -21.51 17.24 -10.19
CA LEU A 33 -20.99 16.30 -11.19
C LEU A 33 -19.48 16.16 -11.16
N SER A 34 -18.95 15.02 -11.64
CA SER A 34 -17.52 14.84 -11.84
C SER A 34 -16.98 15.91 -12.79
N GLY A 35 -15.88 16.59 -12.41
CA GLY A 35 -15.32 17.71 -13.17
C GLY A 35 -16.10 19.03 -13.08
N SER A 36 -17.07 19.20 -12.17
CA SER A 36 -17.80 20.47 -11.98
C SER A 36 -17.01 21.57 -11.29
N GLY A 37 -15.89 21.26 -10.61
CA GLY A 37 -15.06 22.23 -9.90
C GLY A 37 -15.04 22.11 -8.37
N LYS A 38 -15.59 21.03 -7.82
CA LYS A 38 -15.64 20.76 -6.38
C LYS A 38 -14.26 20.80 -5.70
N SER A 39 -13.34 19.99 -6.23
CA SER A 39 -11.97 19.91 -5.71
C SER A 39 -11.22 21.23 -5.92
N SER A 40 -11.50 21.96 -7.01
CA SER A 40 -10.93 23.30 -7.25
C SER A 40 -11.35 24.31 -6.18
N LEU A 41 -12.61 24.23 -5.70
CA LEU A 41 -13.06 25.07 -4.61
C LEU A 41 -12.48 24.62 -3.27
N ALA A 42 -12.58 23.31 -2.94
CA ALA A 42 -12.21 22.78 -1.64
C ALA A 42 -10.69 22.78 -1.41
N PHE A 43 -9.91 22.25 -2.38
CA PHE A 43 -8.47 22.04 -2.22
C PHE A 43 -7.64 23.17 -2.85
N ASP A 44 -7.88 23.50 -4.13
CA ASP A 44 -7.04 24.46 -4.85
C ASP A 44 -7.36 25.93 -4.47
N THR A 45 -8.49 26.19 -3.79
CA THR A 45 -8.86 27.53 -3.32
C THR A 45 -8.83 27.64 -1.80
N ILE A 46 -9.71 26.93 -1.09
CA ILE A 46 -9.89 27.10 0.37
C ILE A 46 -8.68 26.54 1.15
N TYR A 47 -8.35 25.27 0.91
CA TYR A 47 -7.23 24.63 1.61
C TYR A 47 -5.90 25.29 1.24
N ALA A 48 -5.66 25.55 -0.05
CA ALA A 48 -4.43 26.18 -0.52
C ALA A 48 -4.17 27.54 0.14
N GLU A 49 -5.21 28.40 0.24
CA GLU A 49 -5.09 29.68 0.92
C GLU A 49 -4.90 29.53 2.43
N GLY A 50 -5.61 28.60 3.07
CA GLY A 50 -5.45 28.31 4.51
C GLY A 50 -4.03 27.85 4.84
N GLN A 51 -3.48 26.94 4.03
CA GLN A 51 -2.11 26.44 4.19
C GLN A 51 -1.08 27.53 3.88
N ARG A 52 -1.29 28.35 2.82
CA ARG A 52 -0.42 29.48 2.49
C ARG A 52 -0.30 30.45 3.66
N ARG A 53 -1.42 30.88 4.26
CA ARG A 53 -1.43 31.78 5.44
C ARG A 53 -0.73 31.16 6.64
N TYR A 54 -0.94 29.85 6.87
CA TYR A 54 -0.25 29.14 7.94
C TYR A 54 1.27 29.14 7.73
N VAL A 55 1.74 28.81 6.52
CA VAL A 55 3.17 28.82 6.18
C VAL A 55 3.76 30.22 6.28
N GLU A 56 3.03 31.27 5.86
CA GLU A 56 3.46 32.67 6.01
C GLU A 56 3.60 33.11 7.47
N SER A 57 2.83 32.52 8.38
CA SER A 57 2.94 32.80 9.83
C SER A 57 4.18 32.19 10.48
N LEU A 58 4.84 31.23 9.84
CA LEU A 58 6.02 30.56 10.34
C LEU A 58 7.29 31.42 10.18
N SER A 59 8.34 31.04 10.92
CA SER A 59 9.65 31.70 10.83
C SER A 59 10.23 31.65 9.41
N SER A 60 11.08 32.63 9.04
CA SER A 60 11.75 32.66 7.73
C SER A 60 12.54 31.37 7.45
N TYR A 61 13.13 30.78 8.47
CA TYR A 61 13.84 29.49 8.38
C TYR A 61 12.90 28.35 8.01
N ALA A 62 11.75 28.21 8.68
CA ALA A 62 10.77 27.17 8.38
C ALA A 62 10.17 27.32 6.96
N ARG A 63 9.96 28.58 6.52
CA ARG A 63 9.47 28.88 5.15
C ARG A 63 10.43 28.43 4.04
N GLN A 64 11.75 28.48 4.28
CA GLN A 64 12.76 27.98 3.32
C GLN A 64 12.64 26.47 3.07
N PHE A 65 12.22 25.70 4.06
CA PHE A 65 12.03 24.26 3.92
C PHE A 65 10.67 23.87 3.33
N LEU A 66 9.63 24.66 3.59
CA LEU A 66 8.26 24.34 3.13
C LEU A 66 7.94 24.84 1.72
N GLY A 67 8.82 25.67 1.15
CA GLY A 67 8.62 26.27 -0.16
C GLY A 67 7.62 27.44 -0.14
N GLN A 68 7.64 28.22 -1.19
CA GLN A 68 6.68 29.31 -1.41
C GLN A 68 5.47 28.73 -2.12
N MET A 69 4.29 28.83 -1.53
CA MET A 69 3.05 28.37 -2.14
C MET A 69 2.47 29.48 -3.04
N ASP A 70 2.02 29.09 -4.22
CA ASP A 70 1.34 30.01 -5.11
C ASP A 70 0.02 30.48 -4.48
N LYS A 71 -0.30 31.77 -4.64
CA LYS A 71 -1.58 32.30 -4.20
C LYS A 71 -2.68 31.77 -5.12
N PRO A 72 -3.75 31.16 -4.59
CA PRO A 72 -4.87 30.75 -5.41
C PRO A 72 -5.54 31.97 -6.11
N ASP A 73 -6.13 31.73 -7.28
CA ASP A 73 -6.83 32.75 -8.04
C ASP A 73 -8.19 33.04 -7.40
N VAL A 74 -8.17 33.96 -6.42
CA VAL A 74 -9.30 34.37 -5.62
C VAL A 74 -9.11 35.84 -5.19
N ASP A 75 -10.17 36.62 -5.17
CA ASP A 75 -10.08 38.01 -4.73
C ASP A 75 -9.79 38.11 -3.23
N SER A 76 -10.63 37.48 -2.40
CA SER A 76 -10.41 37.39 -0.94
C SER A 76 -11.07 36.16 -0.34
N ILE A 77 -10.48 35.67 0.77
CA ILE A 77 -11.11 34.68 1.65
C ILE A 77 -10.98 35.21 3.08
N ASP A 78 -12.10 35.45 3.73
CA ASP A 78 -12.17 35.93 5.12
C ASP A 78 -12.65 34.80 6.04
N GLY A 79 -12.27 34.82 7.32
CA GLY A 79 -12.74 33.84 8.35
C GLY A 79 -12.05 32.47 8.30
N LEU A 80 -10.95 32.29 7.56
CA LEU A 80 -10.21 31.01 7.53
C LEU A 80 -9.55 30.68 8.86
N SER A 81 -9.70 29.43 9.29
CA SER A 81 -8.90 28.78 10.35
C SER A 81 -7.69 28.05 9.74
N PRO A 82 -6.71 27.63 10.57
CA PRO A 82 -5.66 26.69 10.12
C PRO A 82 -6.28 25.48 9.42
N ALA A 83 -5.82 25.17 8.23
CA ALA A 83 -6.43 24.14 7.40
C ALA A 83 -5.60 22.85 7.36
N ILE A 84 -6.27 21.70 7.46
CA ILE A 84 -5.69 20.36 7.32
C ILE A 84 -6.43 19.64 6.20
N SER A 85 -5.68 19.13 5.22
CA SER A 85 -6.20 18.29 4.13
C SER A 85 -6.04 16.82 4.41
N ILE A 86 -7.07 16.06 4.09
CA ILE A 86 -7.05 14.60 4.12
C ILE A 86 -7.49 14.09 2.75
N ASP A 87 -6.51 14.05 1.83
CA ASP A 87 -6.71 13.60 0.45
C ASP A 87 -6.48 12.10 0.27
N GLN A 88 -6.86 11.58 -0.90
CA GLN A 88 -6.76 10.17 -1.25
C GLN A 88 -5.41 9.79 -1.87
N LYS A 89 -4.65 10.74 -2.40
CA LYS A 89 -3.55 10.50 -3.37
C LYS A 89 -2.22 9.99 -2.80
N THR A 90 -2.00 9.98 -1.49
CA THR A 90 -0.69 9.67 -0.91
C THR A 90 -0.66 8.38 -0.10
N THR A 91 -0.51 7.24 -0.75
CA THR A 91 -0.02 6.03 -0.08
C THR A 91 1.50 6.14 0.06
N SER A 92 2.01 5.94 1.26
CA SER A 92 3.46 5.89 1.49
C SER A 92 4.05 4.66 0.79
N HIS A 93 4.95 4.88 -0.17
CA HIS A 93 5.71 3.79 -0.81
C HIS A 93 6.91 3.32 0.02
N ASN A 94 7.10 3.85 1.23
CA ASN A 94 8.17 3.42 2.10
C ASN A 94 7.87 2.02 2.67
N PRO A 95 8.68 0.99 2.36
CA PRO A 95 8.43 -0.39 2.81
C PRO A 95 8.56 -0.58 4.32
N ARG A 96 9.10 0.42 5.04
CA ARG A 96 9.21 0.42 6.50
C ARG A 96 7.99 1.04 7.19
N SER A 97 7.13 1.77 6.48
CA SER A 97 5.91 2.33 7.05
C SER A 97 4.86 1.23 7.26
N THR A 98 4.30 1.17 8.46
CA THR A 98 3.21 0.26 8.84
C THR A 98 2.04 1.05 9.40
N VAL A 99 0.86 0.43 9.52
CA VAL A 99 -0.30 1.03 10.19
C VAL A 99 0.09 1.54 11.58
N GLY A 100 0.80 0.71 12.37
CA GLY A 100 1.24 1.09 13.73
C GLY A 100 2.18 2.29 13.75
N THR A 101 3.07 2.47 12.75
CA THR A 101 3.98 3.62 12.70
C THR A 101 3.30 4.90 12.21
N VAL A 102 2.37 4.79 11.26
CA VAL A 102 1.62 5.95 10.73
C VAL A 102 0.65 6.50 11.77
N THR A 103 0.08 5.63 12.61
CA THR A 103 -0.83 6.01 13.70
C THR A 103 -0.12 6.37 15.00
N GLU A 104 1.21 6.35 15.03
CA GLU A 104 2.05 6.55 16.23
C GLU A 104 1.84 5.50 17.35
N ILE A 105 0.92 4.55 17.17
CA ILE A 105 0.66 3.49 18.17
C ILE A 105 1.93 2.69 18.44
N TYR A 106 2.73 2.43 17.40
CA TYR A 106 3.99 1.70 17.54
C TYR A 106 5.00 2.40 18.44
N ASP A 107 5.02 3.74 18.47
CA ASP A 107 5.92 4.49 19.34
C ASP A 107 5.53 4.38 20.81
N TYR A 108 4.23 4.38 21.09
CA TYR A 108 3.72 4.08 22.44
C TYR A 108 3.94 2.62 22.84
N LEU A 109 3.78 1.66 21.91
CA LEU A 109 4.12 0.26 22.19
C LEU A 109 5.60 0.09 22.53
N ARG A 110 6.50 0.74 21.79
CA ARG A 110 7.95 0.72 22.10
C ARG A 110 8.22 1.24 23.52
N LEU A 111 7.52 2.30 23.92
CA LEU A 111 7.63 2.84 25.26
C LEU A 111 7.07 1.90 26.32
N LEU A 112 5.92 1.27 26.05
CA LEU A 112 5.30 0.27 26.93
C LEU A 112 6.24 -0.92 27.17
N PHE A 113 6.76 -1.52 26.10
CA PHE A 113 7.66 -2.67 26.16
C PHE A 113 9.00 -2.33 26.82
N ALA A 114 9.50 -1.11 26.65
CA ALA A 114 10.74 -0.69 27.29
C ALA A 114 10.58 -0.41 28.80
N ARG A 115 9.39 -0.04 29.25
CA ARG A 115 9.15 0.38 30.64
C ARG A 115 8.45 -0.67 31.51
N ALA A 116 7.56 -1.45 30.91
CA ALA A 116 6.76 -2.48 31.60
C ALA A 116 7.01 -3.89 31.04
N GLY A 117 7.92 -4.05 30.07
CA GLY A 117 8.24 -5.33 29.48
C GLY A 117 9.10 -6.21 30.38
N ARG A 118 8.80 -7.51 30.38
CA ARG A 118 9.56 -8.53 31.11
C ARG A 118 10.51 -9.26 30.15
N PRO A 119 11.82 -9.15 30.35
CA PRO A 119 12.79 -9.80 29.49
C PRO A 119 12.90 -11.30 29.76
N HIS A 120 13.05 -12.07 28.70
CA HIS A 120 13.28 -13.51 28.73
C HIS A 120 14.54 -13.87 27.95
N CYS A 121 15.09 -15.01 28.19
CA CYS A 121 16.23 -15.51 27.43
C CYS A 121 15.80 -15.91 26.00
N PRO A 122 16.41 -15.36 24.94
CA PRO A 122 16.05 -15.71 23.56
C PRO A 122 16.34 -17.19 23.19
N LYS A 123 17.13 -17.90 23.99
CA LYS A 123 17.44 -19.33 23.76
C LYS A 123 16.57 -20.30 24.57
N CYS A 124 16.45 -20.07 25.88
CA CYS A 124 15.76 -21.00 26.77
C CYS A 124 14.39 -20.51 27.26
N GLY A 125 14.00 -19.27 26.95
CA GLY A 125 12.70 -18.71 27.32
C GLY A 125 12.54 -18.36 28.79
N LYS A 126 13.54 -18.61 29.66
CA LYS A 126 13.44 -18.30 31.08
C LYS A 126 13.43 -16.79 31.32
N PRO A 127 12.65 -16.29 32.31
CA PRO A 127 12.67 -14.87 32.66
C PRO A 127 14.05 -14.44 33.16
N ILE A 128 14.46 -13.25 32.79
CA ILE A 128 15.73 -12.64 33.18
C ILE A 128 15.43 -11.42 34.06
N THR A 129 16.09 -11.36 35.23
CA THR A 129 15.96 -10.24 36.16
C THR A 129 17.30 -9.57 36.38
N GLN A 130 17.30 -8.26 36.58
CA GLN A 130 18.45 -7.55 37.14
C GLN A 130 18.52 -7.83 38.62
N GLN A 131 19.71 -7.98 39.14
CA GLN A 131 19.97 -8.12 40.57
C GLN A 131 20.72 -6.90 41.08
N THR A 132 20.26 -6.28 42.15
CA THR A 132 21.03 -5.27 42.84
C THR A 132 22.13 -5.92 43.67
N VAL A 133 23.19 -5.16 43.98
CA VAL A 133 24.30 -5.65 44.83
C VAL A 133 23.77 -6.17 46.18
N ASP A 134 22.81 -5.47 46.80
CA ASP A 134 22.17 -5.92 48.05
C ASP A 134 21.49 -7.28 47.89
N GLN A 135 20.77 -7.52 46.82
CA GLN A 135 20.14 -8.81 46.53
C GLN A 135 21.16 -9.94 46.28
N MET A 136 22.29 -9.61 45.67
CA MET A 136 23.41 -10.56 45.51
C MET A 136 24.03 -10.89 46.86
N VAL A 137 24.24 -9.89 47.68
CA VAL A 137 24.78 -10.05 49.08
C VAL A 137 23.83 -10.94 49.87
N ASP A 138 22.53 -10.65 49.94
CA ASP A 138 21.52 -11.41 50.64
C ASP A 138 21.53 -12.88 50.20
N ARG A 139 21.58 -13.13 48.89
CA ARG A 139 21.61 -14.50 48.34
C ARG A 139 22.88 -15.25 48.65
N ILE A 140 24.03 -14.59 48.73
CA ILE A 140 25.32 -15.17 49.11
C ILE A 140 25.37 -15.41 50.59
N LEU A 141 24.84 -14.53 51.43
CA LEU A 141 24.77 -14.71 52.89
C LEU A 141 23.78 -15.79 53.31
N ALA A 142 22.83 -16.16 52.49
CA ALA A 142 21.95 -17.32 52.70
C ALA A 142 22.65 -18.68 52.56
N LEU A 143 23.90 -18.73 52.10
CA LEU A 143 24.72 -19.90 52.07
C LEU A 143 25.15 -20.33 53.47
N PRO A 144 25.44 -21.61 53.75
CA PRO A 144 25.86 -22.08 55.08
C PRO A 144 27.11 -21.30 55.61
N GLU A 145 27.12 -21.05 56.89
CA GLU A 145 28.28 -20.45 57.58
C GLU A 145 29.56 -21.24 57.27
N ARG A 146 30.71 -20.52 57.22
CA ARG A 146 32.04 -21.02 56.89
C ARG A 146 32.21 -21.49 55.43
N THR A 147 31.24 -21.25 54.54
CA THR A 147 31.40 -21.51 53.13
C THR A 147 32.49 -20.60 52.54
N LYS A 148 33.48 -21.20 51.86
CA LYS A 148 34.56 -20.47 51.19
C LYS A 148 34.13 -20.06 49.80
N LEU A 149 34.30 -18.76 49.47
CA LEU A 149 33.87 -18.18 48.19
C LEU A 149 35.07 -17.57 47.46
N LEU A 150 35.04 -17.68 46.14
CA LEU A 150 35.89 -16.91 45.24
C LEU A 150 34.98 -15.95 44.42
N ILE A 151 35.20 -14.66 44.55
CA ILE A 151 34.49 -13.62 43.76
C ILE A 151 35.35 -13.36 42.54
N MET A 152 34.76 -13.53 41.35
CA MET A 152 35.49 -13.50 40.10
C MET A 152 34.79 -12.57 39.08
N ALA A 153 35.57 -11.89 38.29
CA ALA A 153 35.10 -11.13 37.13
C ALA A 153 35.65 -11.73 35.84
N GLN A 154 34.77 -11.98 34.87
CA GLN A 154 35.18 -12.53 33.57
C GLN A 154 35.58 -11.44 32.59
N VAL A 155 36.87 -11.39 32.23
CA VAL A 155 37.44 -10.37 31.32
C VAL A 155 37.66 -10.86 29.90
N VAL A 156 37.77 -12.21 29.70
CA VAL A 156 37.83 -12.83 28.39
C VAL A 156 36.87 -14.01 28.35
N ARG A 157 36.01 -14.08 27.33
CA ARG A 157 35.02 -15.14 27.21
C ARG A 157 35.18 -15.86 25.87
N GLY A 158 35.76 -17.07 25.89
CA GLY A 158 35.82 -17.96 24.74
C GLY A 158 36.48 -17.35 23.48
N LYS A 159 37.45 -16.43 23.64
CA LYS A 159 38.16 -15.78 22.53
C LYS A 159 39.48 -16.49 22.26
N LYS A 160 39.83 -16.65 20.97
CA LYS A 160 41.15 -17.16 20.56
C LYS A 160 42.22 -16.08 20.78
N GLY A 161 43.39 -16.51 21.23
CA GLY A 161 44.55 -15.61 21.35
C GLY A 161 45.41 -15.94 22.55
N GLU A 162 46.64 -15.41 22.59
CA GLU A 162 47.58 -15.56 23.75
C GLU A 162 47.21 -14.60 24.90
N HIS A 163 46.33 -13.66 24.72
CA HIS A 163 45.84 -12.66 25.71
C HIS A 163 46.90 -11.96 26.59
N LYS A 164 48.17 -11.87 26.10
CA LYS A 164 49.28 -11.28 26.84
C LYS A 164 49.00 -9.84 27.33
N LYS A 165 48.35 -9.01 26.50
CA LYS A 165 48.00 -7.63 26.89
C LYS A 165 46.98 -7.59 28.03
N THR A 166 45.98 -8.50 27.98
CA THR A 166 44.97 -8.60 29.02
C THR A 166 45.57 -9.06 30.34
N LEU A 167 46.41 -10.07 30.31
CA LEU A 167 47.11 -10.56 31.51
C LEU A 167 48.07 -9.50 32.08
N ALA A 168 48.79 -8.73 31.24
CA ALA A 168 49.61 -7.63 31.66
C ALA A 168 48.80 -6.49 32.31
N HIS A 169 47.62 -6.19 31.78
CA HIS A 169 46.70 -5.20 32.35
C HIS A 169 46.17 -5.63 33.71
N ILE A 170 45.75 -6.87 33.88
CA ILE A 170 45.28 -7.47 35.14
C ILE A 170 46.40 -7.40 36.21
N ARG A 171 47.65 -7.67 35.83
CA ARG A 171 48.85 -7.56 36.70
C ARG A 171 49.07 -6.11 37.12
N HIS A 172 48.98 -5.16 36.19
CA HIS A 172 49.16 -3.74 36.45
C HIS A 172 48.10 -3.17 37.41
N GLU A 173 46.88 -3.68 37.35
CA GLU A 173 45.80 -3.30 38.26
C GLU A 173 45.90 -3.92 39.68
N GLY A 174 46.93 -4.76 39.91
CA GLY A 174 47.27 -5.29 41.23
C GLY A 174 46.53 -6.60 41.59
N TYR A 175 45.87 -7.25 40.68
CA TYR A 175 45.25 -8.56 40.92
C TYR A 175 46.33 -9.65 40.96
N VAL A 176 46.14 -10.59 41.90
CA VAL A 176 47.15 -11.62 42.15
C VAL A 176 46.82 -12.92 41.44
N ARG A 177 45.56 -13.23 41.19
CA ARG A 177 45.11 -14.54 40.67
C ARG A 177 44.10 -14.40 39.57
N VAL A 178 44.24 -15.30 38.58
CA VAL A 178 43.26 -15.49 37.50
C VAL A 178 42.87 -16.96 37.39
N ARG A 179 41.64 -17.20 37.04
CA ARG A 179 41.18 -18.54 36.62
C ARG A 179 41.15 -18.55 35.10
N ILE A 180 41.86 -19.50 34.48
CA ILE A 180 41.91 -19.66 33.03
C ILE A 180 41.44 -21.06 32.66
N ASP A 181 40.40 -21.16 31.86
CA ASP A 181 39.76 -22.42 31.43
C ASP A 181 39.40 -23.35 32.58
N GLY A 182 39.17 -22.85 33.79
CA GLY A 182 38.84 -23.59 34.99
C GLY A 182 39.93 -23.72 36.04
N ASP A 183 41.19 -23.54 35.67
CA ASP A 183 42.35 -23.65 36.54
C ASP A 183 42.80 -22.28 37.08
N ILE A 184 43.25 -22.23 38.34
CA ILE A 184 43.72 -20.97 39.00
C ILE A 184 45.22 -20.83 38.87
N TYR A 185 45.68 -19.70 38.32
CA TYR A 185 47.08 -19.33 38.16
C TYR A 185 47.41 -18.07 38.95
N ASP A 186 48.63 -17.95 39.35
CA ASP A 186 49.20 -16.68 39.87
C ASP A 186 49.51 -15.79 38.65
N VAL A 187 49.02 -14.55 38.64
CA VAL A 187 49.25 -13.62 37.50
C VAL A 187 50.74 -13.31 37.30
N ASN A 188 51.57 -13.50 38.35
CA ASN A 188 52.99 -13.22 38.26
C ASN A 188 53.79 -14.41 37.61
N GLU A 189 53.17 -15.57 37.44
CA GLU A 189 53.79 -16.68 36.73
C GLU A 189 53.76 -16.41 35.20
N ASP A 190 54.65 -17.08 34.46
CA ASP A 190 54.69 -17.00 33.00
C ASP A 190 53.58 -17.88 32.42
N ILE A 191 52.41 -17.23 32.19
CA ILE A 191 51.21 -17.93 31.64
C ILE A 191 51.29 -17.90 30.11
N VAL A 192 51.53 -19.07 29.51
CA VAL A 192 51.54 -19.23 28.05
C VAL A 192 50.26 -19.88 27.57
N LEU A 193 49.48 -19.10 26.80
CA LEU A 193 48.22 -19.58 26.21
C LEU A 193 48.36 -19.91 24.72
N GLU A 194 47.64 -20.93 24.25
CA GLU A 194 47.64 -21.36 22.87
C GLU A 194 46.90 -20.38 21.98
N LYS A 195 47.57 -19.77 20.98
CA LYS A 195 47.00 -18.77 20.07
C LYS A 195 45.73 -19.21 19.34
N ASN A 196 45.59 -20.51 19.00
CA ASN A 196 44.49 -21.05 18.21
C ASN A 196 43.35 -21.63 19.04
N LYS A 197 43.51 -21.76 20.34
CA LYS A 197 42.51 -22.26 21.29
C LYS A 197 41.66 -21.08 21.82
N LYS A 198 40.41 -21.38 22.12
CA LYS A 198 39.52 -20.42 22.80
C LYS A 198 39.78 -20.46 24.29
N HIS A 199 40.05 -19.32 24.89
CA HIS A 199 40.30 -19.17 26.32
C HIS A 199 39.24 -18.34 27.00
N THR A 200 38.95 -18.69 28.26
CA THR A 200 38.13 -17.91 29.17
C THR A 200 39.01 -17.50 30.35
N ILE A 201 39.10 -16.21 30.61
CA ILE A 201 39.93 -15.65 31.69
C ILE A 201 39.05 -14.90 32.66
N GLU A 202 39.09 -15.30 33.92
CA GLU A 202 38.36 -14.68 35.03
C GLU A 202 39.36 -14.23 36.07
N VAL A 203 39.20 -12.96 36.48
CA VAL A 203 40.05 -12.37 37.54
C VAL A 203 39.44 -12.71 38.90
N VAL A 204 40.22 -13.24 39.83
CA VAL A 204 39.80 -13.46 41.23
C VAL A 204 39.93 -12.15 41.97
N VAL A 205 38.79 -11.49 42.22
CA VAL A 205 38.75 -10.17 42.91
C VAL A 205 38.95 -10.33 44.40
N ASP A 206 38.22 -11.28 45.03
CA ASP A 206 38.38 -11.53 46.49
C ASP A 206 38.13 -12.99 46.85
N ARG A 207 38.61 -13.38 48.03
CA ARG A 207 38.42 -14.72 48.65
C ARG A 207 37.82 -14.52 50.02
N LEU A 208 36.55 -14.92 50.17
CA LEU A 208 35.76 -14.65 51.36
C LEU A 208 35.30 -15.96 52.00
N VAL A 209 34.96 -15.87 53.26
CA VAL A 209 34.29 -16.96 54.00
C VAL A 209 33.03 -16.42 54.60
N VAL A 210 31.89 -17.04 54.33
CA VAL A 210 30.59 -16.64 54.86
C VAL A 210 30.61 -16.64 56.36
N ARG A 211 30.40 -15.48 56.97
CA ARG A 211 30.33 -15.27 58.42
C ARG A 211 29.52 -14.00 58.71
N GLU A 212 29.04 -13.86 59.94
CA GLU A 212 28.34 -12.67 60.38
C GLU A 212 29.23 -11.42 60.27
N GLY A 213 28.70 -10.30 59.75
CA GLY A 213 29.42 -9.01 59.62
C GLY A 213 30.34 -8.90 58.40
N ILE A 214 30.19 -9.77 57.36
CA ILE A 214 30.99 -9.71 56.12
C ILE A 214 30.32 -8.89 55.02
N ASP A 215 29.09 -8.50 55.22
CA ASP A 215 28.18 -7.83 54.27
C ASP A 215 28.84 -6.66 53.54
N THR A 216 29.46 -5.70 54.25
CA THR A 216 30.11 -4.54 53.65
C THR A 216 31.26 -4.94 52.73
N ARG A 217 32.14 -5.84 53.17
CA ARG A 217 33.29 -6.30 52.37
C ARG A 217 32.84 -7.13 51.17
N LEU A 218 31.75 -7.92 51.33
CA LEU A 218 31.19 -8.68 50.25
C LEU A 218 30.59 -7.74 49.20
N ALA A 219 29.84 -6.70 49.59
CA ALA A 219 29.33 -5.67 48.70
C ALA A 219 30.41 -4.97 47.89
N ASP A 220 31.48 -4.49 48.57
CA ASP A 220 32.63 -3.83 47.92
C ASP A 220 33.32 -4.74 46.90
N SER A 221 33.46 -6.04 47.26
CA SER A 221 34.07 -7.03 46.34
C SER A 221 33.18 -7.35 45.15
N LEU A 222 31.85 -7.39 45.32
CA LEU A 222 30.88 -7.57 44.25
C LEU A 222 30.86 -6.36 43.34
N GLU A 223 30.82 -5.15 43.86
CA GLU A 223 30.88 -3.91 43.07
C GLU A 223 32.16 -3.83 42.21
N THR A 224 33.31 -4.16 42.81
CA THR A 224 34.58 -4.22 42.08
C THR A 224 34.54 -5.27 40.99
N ALA A 225 33.99 -6.45 41.27
CA ALA A 225 33.89 -7.54 40.30
C ALA A 225 32.90 -7.22 39.18
N LEU A 226 31.77 -6.57 39.50
CA LEU A 226 30.77 -6.11 38.51
C LEU A 226 31.35 -5.08 37.58
N LYS A 227 32.12 -4.11 38.14
CA LYS A 227 32.78 -3.08 37.33
C LYS A 227 33.83 -3.65 36.39
N LEU A 228 34.61 -4.64 36.82
CA LEU A 228 35.63 -5.31 36.01
C LEU A 228 35.01 -6.28 34.99
N GLY A 229 33.93 -6.94 35.35
CA GLY A 229 33.20 -7.95 34.53
C GLY A 229 32.06 -7.37 33.70
N GLU A 230 32.04 -6.03 33.47
CA GLU A 230 30.99 -5.36 32.67
C GLU A 230 29.58 -5.67 33.15
N GLY A 231 29.35 -5.66 34.48
CA GLY A 231 28.05 -5.92 35.11
C GLY A 231 27.72 -7.40 35.35
N VAL A 232 28.70 -8.31 35.23
CA VAL A 232 28.55 -9.74 35.53
C VAL A 232 29.65 -10.17 36.53
N VAL A 233 29.22 -10.89 37.58
CA VAL A 233 30.13 -11.45 38.59
C VAL A 233 29.88 -12.93 38.78
N TYR A 234 30.94 -13.72 38.92
CA TYR A 234 30.92 -15.13 39.21
C TYR A 234 31.38 -15.38 40.66
N VAL A 235 30.58 -16.11 41.40
CA VAL A 235 30.90 -16.52 42.76
C VAL A 235 31.03 -18.04 42.80
N GLN A 236 32.27 -18.53 42.93
CA GLN A 236 32.53 -19.97 43.07
C GLN A 236 32.51 -20.36 44.53
N VAL A 237 31.61 -21.26 44.89
CA VAL A 237 31.64 -21.98 46.15
C VAL A 237 32.77 -23.01 46.05
N VAL A 238 33.77 -22.93 46.92
CA VAL A 238 34.91 -23.83 46.87
C VAL A 238 34.45 -25.26 47.20
N GLY A 239 34.57 -26.16 46.23
CA GLY A 239 34.05 -27.54 46.33
C GLY A 239 32.53 -27.66 46.04
N GLY A 240 31.89 -26.59 45.56
CA GLY A 240 30.46 -26.53 45.22
C GLY A 240 30.18 -25.89 43.88
N GLU A 241 29.00 -25.35 43.75
CA GLU A 241 28.50 -24.74 42.51
C GLU A 241 29.11 -23.34 42.21
N LEU A 242 29.08 -22.99 40.91
CA LEU A 242 29.42 -21.65 40.45
C LEU A 242 28.14 -20.83 40.32
N LEU A 243 27.99 -19.79 41.14
CA LEU A 243 26.89 -18.84 41.09
C LEU A 243 27.26 -17.70 40.16
N MET A 244 26.36 -17.34 39.27
CA MET A 244 26.48 -16.15 38.42
C MET A 244 25.44 -15.11 38.85
N PHE A 245 25.88 -13.89 39.04
CA PHE A 245 25.03 -12.74 39.31
C PHE A 245 25.29 -11.66 38.26
N SER A 246 24.27 -10.83 37.98
CA SER A 246 24.41 -9.76 36.99
C SER A 246 23.56 -8.57 37.36
N GLU A 247 24.16 -7.38 37.27
CA GLU A 247 23.43 -6.11 37.27
C GLU A 247 22.71 -5.88 35.94
N ASN A 248 23.15 -6.53 34.87
CA ASN A 248 22.53 -6.50 33.56
C ASN A 248 21.52 -7.63 33.43
N PHE A 249 20.63 -7.51 32.44
CA PHE A 249 19.71 -8.59 32.08
C PHE A 249 20.49 -9.77 31.47
N ALA A 250 20.86 -10.76 32.26
CA ALA A 250 21.61 -11.92 31.80
C ALA A 250 20.95 -13.25 32.17
N CYS A 251 20.98 -14.22 31.23
CA CYS A 251 20.54 -15.58 31.50
C CYS A 251 21.65 -16.41 32.12
N VAL A 252 21.41 -16.90 33.32
CA VAL A 252 22.39 -17.71 34.09
C VAL A 252 22.75 -19.01 33.34
N ASP A 253 21.77 -19.69 32.71
CA ASP A 253 21.97 -20.97 32.05
C ASP A 253 22.65 -20.86 30.68
N CYS A 254 22.25 -19.85 29.89
CA CYS A 254 22.73 -19.70 28.53
C CYS A 254 23.90 -18.72 28.40
N GLY A 255 24.20 -17.97 29.45
CA GLY A 255 25.26 -16.96 29.47
C GLY A 255 25.06 -15.84 28.44
N ILE A 256 23.81 -15.54 28.06
CA ILE A 256 23.46 -14.44 27.17
C ILE A 256 23.11 -13.23 28.02
N SER A 257 23.75 -12.10 27.77
CA SER A 257 23.37 -10.80 28.32
C SER A 257 22.54 -10.03 27.30
N LEU A 258 21.41 -9.49 27.74
CA LEU A 258 20.61 -8.55 26.93
C LEU A 258 21.18 -7.15 27.08
N PRO A 259 21.15 -6.32 26.01
CA PRO A 259 21.52 -4.93 26.13
C PRO A 259 20.50 -4.18 27.00
N GLU A 260 20.83 -2.95 27.40
CA GLU A 260 19.90 -2.09 28.13
C GLU A 260 18.56 -1.97 27.38
N ILE A 261 17.46 -2.21 28.09
CA ILE A 261 16.11 -2.19 27.50
C ILE A 261 15.64 -0.75 27.34
N THR A 262 15.85 -0.21 26.15
CA THR A 262 15.45 1.17 25.77
C THR A 262 14.42 1.14 24.64
N PRO A 263 13.61 2.20 24.45
CA PRO A 263 12.67 2.28 23.32
C PRO A 263 13.32 2.12 21.94
N ARG A 264 14.62 2.43 21.81
CA ARG A 264 15.39 2.25 20.55
C ARG A 264 15.56 0.79 20.17
N MET A 265 15.63 -0.10 21.15
CA MET A 265 15.73 -1.55 20.94
C MET A 265 14.52 -2.13 20.20
N PHE A 266 13.34 -1.51 20.36
CA PHE A 266 12.10 -1.94 19.71
C PHE A 266 11.85 -1.26 18.37
N SER A 267 12.78 -0.48 17.85
CA SER A 267 12.64 0.18 16.55
C SER A 267 13.27 -0.65 15.44
N PHE A 268 12.46 -1.11 14.50
CA PHE A 268 12.96 -1.78 13.28
C PHE A 268 13.58 -0.79 12.26
N ASN A 269 13.43 0.53 12.46
CA ASN A 269 14.08 1.57 11.66
C ASN A 269 15.46 1.96 12.22
N ASN A 270 15.84 1.43 13.38
CA ASN A 270 17.11 1.70 14.03
C ASN A 270 17.99 0.44 14.00
N PRO A 271 19.27 0.51 13.63
CA PRO A 271 20.19 -0.65 13.63
C PRO A 271 20.29 -1.40 14.97
N TYR A 272 19.97 -0.73 16.08
CA TYR A 272 19.97 -1.33 17.42
C TYR A 272 18.89 -2.41 17.59
N GLY A 273 17.68 -2.19 17.03
CA GLY A 273 16.56 -3.11 17.15
C GLY A 273 16.29 -3.92 15.88
N ALA A 274 16.70 -3.42 14.73
CA ALA A 274 16.44 -4.05 13.44
C ALA A 274 17.13 -5.40 13.27
N CYS A 275 16.47 -6.36 12.67
CA CYS A 275 17.07 -7.61 12.25
C CYS A 275 18.27 -7.33 11.32
N PRO A 276 19.47 -7.85 11.63
CA PRO A 276 20.68 -7.52 10.86
C PRO A 276 20.66 -8.10 9.44
N VAL A 277 19.83 -9.11 9.17
CA VAL A 277 19.74 -9.78 7.85
C VAL A 277 18.85 -8.97 6.90
N CYS A 278 17.63 -8.61 7.32
CA CYS A 278 16.69 -7.84 6.49
C CYS A 278 16.71 -6.33 6.75
N MET A 279 17.57 -5.85 7.64
CA MET A 279 17.69 -4.43 8.00
C MET A 279 16.35 -3.78 8.38
N GLY A 280 15.47 -4.55 9.05
CA GLY A 280 14.16 -4.09 9.52
C GLY A 280 13.03 -4.15 8.49
N LEU A 281 13.27 -4.72 7.30
CA LEU A 281 12.24 -4.86 6.27
C LEU A 281 11.28 -6.04 6.55
N GLY A 282 11.74 -7.08 7.24
CA GLY A 282 10.96 -8.29 7.53
C GLY A 282 10.94 -9.30 6.39
N SER A 283 11.34 -8.90 5.20
CA SER A 283 11.30 -9.71 3.99
C SER A 283 12.45 -9.36 3.04
N HIS A 284 12.66 -10.22 2.06
CA HIS A 284 13.57 -9.99 0.95
C HIS A 284 12.85 -10.23 -0.37
N MET A 285 13.26 -9.51 -1.41
CA MET A 285 12.88 -9.83 -2.78
C MET A 285 13.84 -10.90 -3.30
N GLU A 286 13.31 -12.07 -3.65
CA GLU A 286 14.08 -13.15 -4.28
C GLU A 286 13.42 -13.51 -5.62
N PHE A 287 14.24 -13.90 -6.62
CA PHE A 287 13.70 -14.40 -7.89
C PHE A 287 12.89 -15.68 -7.64
N ASP A 288 11.68 -15.72 -8.17
CA ASP A 288 10.80 -16.87 -8.07
C ASP A 288 11.02 -17.81 -9.26
N GLU A 289 11.27 -19.08 -8.98
CA GLU A 289 11.54 -20.09 -10.02
C GLU A 289 10.35 -20.21 -10.98
N GLU A 290 9.11 -20.19 -10.48
CA GLU A 290 7.90 -20.28 -11.31
C GLU A 290 7.70 -19.05 -12.21
N LEU A 291 8.12 -17.86 -11.75
CA LEU A 291 8.06 -16.64 -12.54
C LEU A 291 9.19 -16.55 -13.59
N VAL A 292 10.37 -17.05 -13.24
CA VAL A 292 11.51 -17.11 -14.15
C VAL A 292 11.28 -18.18 -15.22
N LEU A 293 10.54 -19.24 -14.88
CA LEU A 293 10.32 -20.45 -15.70
C LEU A 293 8.81 -20.71 -15.85
N PRO A 294 8.08 -19.83 -16.58
CA PRO A 294 6.61 -19.87 -16.60
C PRO A 294 6.02 -21.05 -17.40
N ASP A 295 6.77 -21.59 -18.38
CA ASP A 295 6.30 -22.68 -19.23
C ASP A 295 7.40 -23.73 -19.43
N PRO A 296 7.33 -24.87 -18.71
CA PRO A 296 8.32 -25.93 -18.83
C PRO A 296 8.26 -26.72 -20.15
N ALA A 297 7.25 -26.51 -21.00
CA ALA A 297 7.21 -27.09 -22.35
C ALA A 297 8.17 -26.37 -23.31
N LEU A 298 8.60 -25.16 -23.01
CA LEU A 298 9.55 -24.41 -23.82
C LEU A 298 10.99 -24.92 -23.60
N SER A 299 11.80 -24.78 -24.66
CA SER A 299 13.25 -25.01 -24.60
C SER A 299 14.00 -23.72 -24.20
N VAL A 300 15.32 -23.84 -23.91
CA VAL A 300 16.17 -22.70 -23.61
C VAL A 300 16.23 -21.74 -24.81
N ALA A 301 16.34 -22.26 -26.03
CA ALA A 301 16.32 -21.45 -27.26
C ALA A 301 14.96 -20.77 -27.50
N ALA A 302 13.86 -21.44 -27.16
CA ALA A 302 12.52 -20.88 -27.26
C ALA A 302 12.23 -19.82 -26.17
N GLY A 303 13.08 -19.74 -25.13
CA GLY A 303 12.99 -18.73 -24.08
C GLY A 303 12.26 -19.19 -22.84
N VAL A 304 12.52 -20.40 -22.38
CA VAL A 304 12.02 -20.94 -21.11
C VAL A 304 12.34 -20.05 -19.92
N PHE A 305 13.49 -19.38 -19.92
CA PHE A 305 13.85 -18.38 -18.89
C PHE A 305 13.35 -16.99 -19.32
N ALA A 306 12.21 -16.58 -18.83
CA ALA A 306 11.51 -15.38 -19.26
C ALA A 306 12.34 -14.07 -19.21
N PRO A 307 13.20 -13.81 -18.19
CA PRO A 307 14.06 -12.61 -18.19
C PRO A 307 15.28 -12.68 -19.09
N LEU A 308 15.56 -13.84 -19.70
CA LEU A 308 16.77 -14.04 -20.46
C LEU A 308 16.57 -13.62 -21.92
N SER A 309 17.58 -12.95 -22.50
CA SER A 309 17.60 -12.67 -23.93
C SER A 309 17.67 -13.95 -24.76
N LYS A 310 16.82 -14.06 -25.77
CA LYS A 310 16.80 -15.20 -26.70
C LYS A 310 17.97 -15.19 -27.71
N ASN A 311 18.92 -14.25 -27.61
CA ASN A 311 20.06 -14.18 -28.51
C ASN A 311 21.01 -15.39 -28.29
N PRO A 312 21.14 -16.32 -29.26
CA PRO A 312 21.94 -17.53 -29.13
C PRO A 312 23.43 -17.26 -28.99
N HIS A 313 23.89 -16.07 -29.39
CA HIS A 313 25.28 -15.63 -29.27
C HIS A 313 25.58 -14.87 -27.98
N SER A 314 24.64 -14.77 -27.05
CA SER A 314 24.90 -14.16 -25.73
C SER A 314 25.82 -15.08 -24.90
N TYR A 315 26.61 -14.46 -24.00
CA TYR A 315 27.52 -15.20 -23.11
C TYR A 315 26.81 -16.31 -22.33
N ALA A 316 25.64 -15.98 -21.76
CA ALA A 316 24.85 -16.93 -20.98
C ALA A 316 24.34 -18.11 -21.83
N MET A 317 23.88 -17.84 -23.07
CA MET A 317 23.40 -18.88 -23.99
C MET A 317 24.53 -19.79 -24.46
N CYS A 318 25.73 -19.24 -24.71
CA CYS A 318 26.92 -20.04 -25.07
C CYS A 318 27.33 -20.97 -23.91
N ALA A 319 27.33 -20.46 -22.66
CA ALA A 319 27.65 -21.24 -21.48
C ALA A 319 26.62 -22.37 -21.22
N MET A 320 25.34 -22.06 -21.30
CA MET A 320 24.26 -23.06 -21.17
C MET A 320 24.29 -24.12 -22.25
N SER A 321 24.58 -23.71 -23.51
CA SER A 321 24.77 -24.68 -24.63
C SER A 321 25.86 -25.69 -24.33
N SER A 322 27.00 -25.25 -23.78
CA SER A 322 28.09 -26.14 -23.41
C SER A 322 27.72 -27.10 -22.26
N LEU A 323 27.03 -26.59 -21.22
CA LEU A 323 26.54 -27.41 -20.11
C LEU A 323 25.54 -28.47 -20.60
N LEU A 324 24.55 -28.06 -21.42
CA LEU A 324 23.56 -28.97 -21.99
C LEU A 324 24.20 -30.05 -22.87
N LYS A 325 25.13 -29.67 -23.74
CA LYS A 325 25.88 -30.64 -24.59
C LYS A 325 26.65 -31.66 -23.74
N ALA A 326 27.28 -31.23 -22.67
CA ALA A 326 27.99 -32.14 -21.76
C ALA A 326 27.04 -33.12 -21.05
N ALA A 327 25.78 -32.77 -20.85
CA ALA A 327 24.73 -33.62 -20.28
C ALA A 327 23.95 -34.42 -21.34
N GLY A 328 24.28 -34.28 -22.65
CA GLY A 328 23.62 -35.01 -23.76
C GLY A 328 22.37 -34.32 -24.31
N TYR A 329 22.11 -33.03 -23.96
CA TYR A 329 20.97 -32.24 -24.39
C TYR A 329 21.40 -31.12 -25.36
N THR A 330 20.40 -30.46 -25.98
CA THR A 330 20.57 -29.28 -26.83
C THR A 330 19.80 -28.09 -26.28
N LEU A 331 20.07 -26.89 -26.82
CA LEU A 331 19.29 -25.71 -26.47
C LEU A 331 17.80 -25.80 -26.86
N ASP A 332 17.48 -26.69 -27.83
CA ASP A 332 16.11 -26.91 -28.32
C ASP A 332 15.35 -27.98 -27.54
N THR A 333 16.01 -28.68 -26.61
CA THR A 333 15.36 -29.69 -25.75
C THR A 333 14.38 -28.98 -24.80
N PRO A 334 13.07 -29.41 -24.77
CA PRO A 334 12.12 -28.88 -23.81
C PRO A 334 12.61 -29.03 -22.37
N TRP A 335 12.36 -28.01 -21.53
CA TRP A 335 12.81 -28.02 -20.12
C TRP A 335 12.34 -29.24 -19.34
N GLN A 336 11.08 -29.65 -19.53
CA GLN A 336 10.50 -30.81 -18.88
C GLN A 336 11.22 -32.14 -19.20
N ASP A 337 11.92 -32.22 -20.34
CA ASP A 337 12.60 -33.43 -20.81
C ASP A 337 14.07 -33.47 -20.35
N ILE A 338 14.56 -32.44 -19.67
CA ILE A 338 15.91 -32.35 -19.09
C ILE A 338 15.89 -32.99 -17.71
N ASP A 339 16.89 -33.77 -17.37
CA ASP A 339 17.00 -34.40 -16.05
C ASP A 339 17.16 -33.37 -14.93
N LYS A 340 16.66 -33.69 -13.72
CA LYS A 340 16.64 -32.78 -12.55
C LYS A 340 18.02 -32.27 -12.13
N LYS A 341 19.08 -33.06 -12.35
CA LYS A 341 20.46 -32.67 -11.98
C LYS A 341 20.93 -31.55 -12.92
N THR A 342 20.71 -31.68 -14.21
CA THR A 342 21.03 -30.67 -15.23
C THR A 342 20.13 -29.43 -15.07
N GLN A 343 18.84 -29.58 -14.80
CA GLN A 343 17.94 -28.47 -14.47
C GLN A 343 18.47 -27.66 -13.27
N LYS A 344 18.87 -28.34 -12.19
CA LYS A 344 19.43 -27.69 -11.00
C LYS A 344 20.73 -26.95 -11.30
N ALA A 345 21.60 -27.52 -12.14
CA ALA A 345 22.84 -26.88 -12.54
C ALA A 345 22.59 -25.64 -13.42
N LEU A 346 21.59 -25.66 -14.28
CA LEU A 346 21.16 -24.49 -15.06
C LEU A 346 20.56 -23.41 -14.20
N LEU A 347 19.74 -23.75 -13.20
CA LEU A 347 19.10 -22.75 -12.34
C LEU A 347 20.05 -22.14 -11.30
N TYR A 348 20.80 -22.97 -10.57
CA TYR A 348 21.55 -22.55 -9.39
C TYR A 348 23.07 -22.62 -9.54
N GLY A 349 23.55 -23.11 -10.69
CA GLY A 349 24.98 -23.19 -11.02
C GLY A 349 25.56 -24.60 -10.96
N SER A 350 26.68 -24.75 -11.66
CA SER A 350 27.37 -26.05 -11.83
C SER A 350 28.36 -26.38 -10.70
N GLY A 351 28.44 -25.58 -9.64
CA GLY A 351 29.42 -25.72 -8.58
C GLY A 351 30.83 -25.51 -9.11
N GLU A 352 31.72 -26.49 -8.85
CA GLU A 352 33.11 -26.45 -9.32
C GLU A 352 33.30 -26.98 -10.76
N THR A 353 32.26 -27.55 -11.37
CA THR A 353 32.36 -28.12 -12.73
C THR A 353 32.47 -27.04 -13.78
N CYS A 354 33.61 -26.99 -14.48
CA CYS A 354 33.87 -26.02 -15.52
C CYS A 354 33.46 -26.53 -16.90
N TYR A 355 32.98 -25.64 -17.74
CA TYR A 355 32.55 -25.90 -19.11
C TYR A 355 33.34 -25.00 -20.10
N LYS A 356 33.78 -25.59 -21.18
CA LYS A 356 34.49 -24.86 -22.23
C LYS A 356 33.50 -24.34 -23.28
N PHE A 357 33.52 -23.04 -23.55
CA PHE A 357 32.71 -22.42 -24.62
C PHE A 357 33.41 -21.21 -25.23
N GLY A 358 33.15 -20.96 -26.51
CA GLY A 358 33.59 -19.76 -27.19
C GLY A 358 32.50 -18.69 -27.18
N TYR A 359 32.89 -17.46 -26.88
CA TYR A 359 32.01 -16.30 -26.96
C TYR A 359 32.69 -15.19 -27.76
N THR A 360 31.92 -14.59 -28.69
CA THR A 360 32.36 -13.43 -29.49
C THR A 360 31.74 -12.17 -28.90
N ASN A 361 32.58 -11.25 -28.44
CA ASN A 361 32.11 -10.01 -27.85
C ASN A 361 31.58 -9.02 -28.92
N MET A 362 31.01 -7.88 -28.47
CA MET A 362 30.45 -6.85 -29.35
C MET A 362 31.51 -6.17 -30.26
N PHE A 363 32.79 -6.35 -29.99
CA PHE A 363 33.90 -5.85 -30.79
C PHE A 363 34.40 -6.88 -31.82
N GLY A 364 33.76 -8.06 -31.92
CA GLY A 364 34.13 -9.13 -32.85
C GLY A 364 35.29 -10.04 -32.38
N GLU A 365 35.80 -9.86 -31.17
CA GLU A 365 36.82 -10.71 -30.58
C GLU A 365 36.23 -12.01 -30.04
N ARG A 366 36.74 -13.15 -30.53
CA ARG A 366 36.34 -14.47 -29.99
C ARG A 366 37.34 -14.90 -28.92
N LYS A 367 36.76 -15.18 -27.70
CA LYS A 367 37.52 -15.70 -26.56
C LYS A 367 36.96 -17.05 -26.10
N GLU A 368 37.85 -17.95 -25.74
CA GLU A 368 37.46 -19.23 -25.11
C GLU A 368 37.45 -19.10 -23.58
N TYR A 369 36.41 -19.59 -22.97
CA TYR A 369 36.23 -19.62 -21.52
C TYR A 369 36.20 -21.07 -21.04
N ASN A 370 36.75 -21.32 -19.86
CA ASN A 370 36.67 -22.58 -19.16
C ASN A 370 36.34 -22.26 -17.70
N VAL A 371 35.07 -22.04 -17.44
CA VAL A 371 34.57 -21.55 -16.15
C VAL A 371 33.33 -22.34 -15.71
N PRO A 372 33.03 -22.41 -14.41
CA PRO A 372 31.79 -22.96 -13.96
C PRO A 372 30.65 -22.03 -14.37
N PHE A 373 29.48 -22.61 -14.64
CA PHE A 373 28.27 -21.83 -14.91
C PHE A 373 27.65 -21.36 -13.58
N GLU A 374 27.46 -20.05 -13.46
CA GLU A 374 26.96 -19.44 -12.23
C GLU A 374 25.50 -19.78 -11.91
N GLY A 375 24.72 -20.20 -12.92
CA GLY A 375 23.27 -20.43 -12.80
C GLY A 375 22.44 -19.22 -13.14
N VAL A 376 21.21 -19.45 -13.64
CA VAL A 376 20.30 -18.41 -14.10
C VAL A 376 19.81 -17.54 -12.93
N MET A 377 19.48 -18.13 -11.77
CA MET A 377 18.99 -17.41 -10.60
C MET A 377 20.06 -16.49 -9.98
N PRO A 378 21.31 -16.95 -9.74
CA PRO A 378 22.41 -16.07 -9.34
C PRO A 378 22.74 -15.00 -10.37
N LEU A 379 22.72 -15.33 -11.68
CA LEU A 379 22.95 -14.38 -12.78
C LEU A 379 21.96 -13.20 -12.71
N PHE A 380 20.66 -13.48 -12.55
CA PHE A 380 19.66 -12.43 -12.44
C PHE A 380 19.81 -11.62 -11.15
N SER A 381 20.11 -12.30 -10.03
CA SER A 381 20.35 -11.64 -8.75
C SER A 381 21.55 -10.68 -8.80
N ARG A 382 22.60 -11.06 -9.52
CA ARG A 382 23.76 -10.21 -9.76
C ARG A 382 23.39 -9.03 -10.66
N ARG A 383 22.75 -9.28 -11.81
CA ARG A 383 22.29 -8.21 -12.73
C ARG A 383 21.35 -7.21 -12.09
N TYR A 384 20.43 -7.65 -11.25
CA TYR A 384 19.53 -6.78 -10.50
C TYR A 384 20.28 -5.84 -9.55
N ARG A 385 21.36 -6.33 -8.91
CA ARG A 385 22.18 -5.52 -8.02
C ARG A 385 23.10 -4.55 -8.74
N GLU A 386 23.60 -4.95 -9.90
CA GLU A 386 24.61 -4.21 -10.66
C GLU A 386 24.02 -3.20 -11.67
N THR A 387 22.70 -3.27 -11.95
CA THR A 387 22.07 -2.35 -12.92
C THR A 387 21.89 -0.96 -12.36
N ASP A 388 22.30 0.06 -13.12
CA ASP A 388 22.04 1.48 -12.84
C ASP A 388 20.73 1.98 -13.49
N SER A 389 20.07 1.16 -14.31
CA SER A 389 18.81 1.50 -14.97
C SER A 389 17.62 1.11 -14.11
N ASP A 390 16.82 2.10 -13.70
CA ASP A 390 15.57 1.87 -12.95
C ASP A 390 14.57 1.05 -13.77
N GLU A 391 14.49 1.26 -15.08
CA GLU A 391 13.62 0.50 -15.99
C GLU A 391 14.00 -1.00 -16.02
N MET A 392 15.30 -1.29 -16.07
CA MET A 392 15.80 -2.67 -16.01
C MET A 392 15.55 -3.29 -14.64
N ARG A 393 15.73 -2.53 -13.56
CA ARG A 393 15.44 -2.98 -12.19
C ARG A 393 13.97 -3.33 -12.04
N GLU A 394 13.05 -2.45 -12.45
CA GLU A 394 11.61 -2.70 -12.46
C GLU A 394 11.24 -3.93 -13.34
N SER A 395 11.92 -4.11 -14.45
CA SER A 395 11.74 -5.31 -15.29
C SER A 395 12.10 -6.60 -14.57
N TYR A 396 13.19 -6.62 -13.78
CA TYR A 396 13.56 -7.79 -12.98
C TYR A 396 12.62 -8.02 -11.80
N GLU A 397 12.12 -6.98 -11.16
CA GLU A 397 11.17 -7.08 -10.04
C GLU A 397 9.89 -7.83 -10.41
N ASN A 398 9.49 -7.80 -11.68
CA ASN A 398 8.36 -8.59 -12.18
C ASN A 398 8.57 -10.12 -12.11
N TYR A 399 9.79 -10.58 -11.85
CA TYR A 399 10.15 -11.99 -11.70
C TYR A 399 10.59 -12.35 -10.28
N MET A 400 10.37 -11.42 -9.33
CA MET A 400 10.73 -11.58 -7.94
C MET A 400 9.48 -11.69 -7.07
N THR A 401 9.59 -12.45 -6.00
CA THR A 401 8.55 -12.59 -4.98
C THR A 401 9.11 -12.15 -3.63
N GLN A 402 8.26 -11.52 -2.85
CA GLN A 402 8.61 -11.09 -1.50
C GLN A 402 8.52 -12.28 -0.53
N ILE A 403 9.67 -12.71 -0.01
CA ILE A 403 9.77 -13.85 0.91
C ILE A 403 10.08 -13.35 2.33
N PRO A 404 9.40 -13.86 3.37
CA PRO A 404 9.72 -13.53 4.76
C PRO A 404 11.20 -13.80 5.07
N CYS A 405 11.84 -12.90 5.79
CA CYS A 405 13.23 -13.03 6.19
C CYS A 405 13.45 -14.30 7.03
N LYS A 406 14.37 -15.18 6.62
CA LYS A 406 14.65 -16.45 7.29
C LYS A 406 15.19 -16.31 8.73
N ALA A 407 15.77 -15.16 9.06
CA ALA A 407 16.33 -14.90 10.39
C ALA A 407 15.30 -14.38 11.40
N CYS A 408 14.38 -13.50 10.98
CA CYS A 408 13.37 -12.93 11.88
C CYS A 408 11.94 -13.38 11.57
N HIS A 409 11.74 -14.23 10.57
CA HIS A 409 10.43 -14.77 10.16
C HIS A 409 9.35 -13.70 9.98
N GLY A 410 9.73 -12.53 9.46
CA GLY A 410 8.82 -11.38 9.27
C GLY A 410 8.82 -10.37 10.41
N ALA A 411 9.32 -10.70 11.59
CA ALA A 411 9.22 -9.86 12.79
C ALA A 411 10.03 -8.54 12.73
N ARG A 412 10.90 -8.34 11.75
CA ARG A 412 11.71 -7.13 11.51
C ARG A 412 12.75 -6.81 12.60
N LEU A 413 12.64 -7.41 13.78
CA LEU A 413 13.42 -7.12 14.97
C LEU A 413 14.42 -8.24 15.28
N ARG A 414 15.37 -7.92 16.16
CA ARG A 414 16.36 -8.88 16.68
C ARG A 414 15.71 -9.88 17.65
N PRO A 415 16.27 -11.11 17.80
CA PRO A 415 15.76 -12.09 18.76
C PRO A 415 15.74 -11.59 20.21
N GLU A 416 16.74 -10.79 20.61
CA GLU A 416 16.84 -10.20 21.94
C GLU A 416 15.68 -9.23 22.23
N THR A 417 15.24 -8.49 21.21
CA THR A 417 14.09 -7.59 21.32
C THR A 417 12.79 -8.38 21.44
N LEU A 418 12.65 -9.43 20.65
CA LEU A 418 11.46 -10.30 20.66
C LEU A 418 11.35 -11.13 21.96
N ALA A 419 12.43 -11.26 22.69
CA ALA A 419 12.43 -11.94 23.98
C ALA A 419 11.87 -11.10 25.14
N VAL A 420 11.51 -9.83 24.90
CA VAL A 420 10.83 -8.98 25.89
C VAL A 420 9.32 -9.05 25.67
N THR A 421 8.55 -9.36 26.72
CA THR A 421 7.10 -9.58 26.64
C THR A 421 6.32 -8.67 27.60
N VAL A 422 5.10 -8.34 27.19
CA VAL A 422 4.08 -7.70 28.03
C VAL A 422 2.84 -8.59 27.98
N GLY A 423 2.31 -9.01 29.13
CA GLY A 423 1.20 -9.96 29.17
C GLY A 423 1.49 -11.28 28.45
N GLY A 424 2.78 -11.73 28.43
CA GLY A 424 3.20 -12.96 27.78
C GLY A 424 3.38 -12.87 26.24
N LYS A 425 3.15 -11.70 25.63
CA LYS A 425 3.33 -11.49 24.19
C LYS A 425 4.45 -10.49 23.90
N ASN A 426 5.22 -10.73 22.84
CA ASN A 426 6.21 -9.79 22.35
C ASN A 426 5.57 -8.69 21.48
N ILE A 427 6.33 -7.63 21.19
CA ILE A 427 5.83 -6.47 20.43
C ILE A 427 5.34 -6.85 19.02
N TYR A 428 6.00 -7.80 18.36
CA TYR A 428 5.59 -8.27 17.02
C TYR A 428 4.26 -9.01 17.08
N GLU A 429 4.08 -9.93 18.03
CA GLU A 429 2.81 -10.65 18.22
C GLU A 429 1.64 -9.69 18.49
N VAL A 430 1.87 -8.61 19.25
CA VAL A 430 0.84 -7.57 19.48
C VAL A 430 0.53 -6.81 18.20
N THR A 431 1.55 -6.51 17.37
CA THR A 431 1.32 -5.80 16.10
C THR A 431 0.68 -6.64 15.01
N GLU A 432 0.81 -7.97 15.07
CA GLU A 432 0.12 -8.91 14.15
C GLU A 432 -1.36 -9.11 14.48
N MET A 433 -1.79 -8.75 15.71
CA MET A 433 -3.21 -8.73 16.05
C MET A 433 -3.96 -7.71 15.19
N ASN A 434 -5.21 -7.99 14.86
CA ASN A 434 -6.07 -6.96 14.33
C ASN A 434 -6.36 -5.89 15.40
N ILE A 435 -6.79 -4.70 14.97
CA ILE A 435 -6.98 -3.54 15.86
C ILE A 435 -7.94 -3.88 17.02
N ARG A 436 -9.01 -4.63 16.78
CA ARG A 436 -9.97 -5.06 17.79
C ARG A 436 -9.33 -6.03 18.80
N GLU A 437 -8.57 -7.01 18.32
CA GLU A 437 -7.86 -7.97 19.18
C GLU A 437 -6.77 -7.28 20.00
N ALA A 438 -6.05 -6.33 19.41
CA ALA A 438 -5.00 -5.56 20.10
C ALA A 438 -5.60 -4.70 21.22
N ASP A 439 -6.74 -4.04 20.98
CA ASP A 439 -7.46 -3.24 21.97
C ASP A 439 -7.96 -4.10 23.13
N ALA A 440 -8.59 -5.24 22.82
CA ALA A 440 -9.06 -6.19 23.84
C ALA A 440 -7.90 -6.78 24.66
N PHE A 441 -6.79 -7.16 24.02
CA PHE A 441 -5.60 -7.69 24.70
C PHE A 441 -5.00 -6.64 25.65
N LEU A 442 -4.76 -5.41 25.19
CA LEU A 442 -4.15 -4.36 25.99
C LEU A 442 -5.07 -3.89 27.13
N SER A 443 -6.41 -4.01 26.98
CA SER A 443 -7.37 -3.75 28.04
C SER A 443 -7.39 -4.81 29.13
N SER A 444 -7.06 -6.05 28.80
CA SER A 444 -7.11 -7.20 29.72
C SER A 444 -5.73 -7.64 30.22
N VAL A 445 -4.65 -6.92 29.87
CA VAL A 445 -3.29 -7.31 30.24
C VAL A 445 -3.07 -7.24 31.75
N GLU A 446 -2.62 -8.35 32.34
CA GLU A 446 -2.28 -8.43 33.76
C GLU A 446 -0.89 -7.83 34.02
N LEU A 447 -0.87 -6.71 34.72
CA LEU A 447 0.33 -5.99 35.13
C LEU A 447 0.46 -6.00 36.65
N THR A 448 1.67 -6.03 37.16
CA THR A 448 1.92 -5.78 38.60
C THR A 448 1.53 -4.34 38.96
N PRO A 449 1.24 -4.02 40.25
CA PRO A 449 0.87 -2.66 40.65
C PRO A 449 1.89 -1.59 40.21
N ARG A 450 3.18 -1.94 40.17
CA ARG A 450 4.25 -1.04 39.70
C ARG A 450 4.18 -0.85 38.18
N GLU A 451 4.07 -1.94 37.42
CA GLU A 451 3.94 -1.89 35.96
C GLU A 451 2.67 -1.15 35.53
N ALA A 452 1.53 -1.39 36.21
CA ALA A 452 0.26 -0.72 35.95
C ALA A 452 0.37 0.80 36.12
N LYS A 453 1.05 1.28 37.18
CA LYS A 453 1.26 2.70 37.39
C LYS A 453 2.12 3.34 36.30
N ILE A 454 3.14 2.63 35.82
CA ILE A 454 4.01 3.09 34.74
C ILE A 454 3.25 3.08 33.39
N ALA A 455 2.49 2.03 33.12
CA ALA A 455 1.80 1.81 31.86
C ALA A 455 0.52 2.64 31.68
N ALA A 456 -0.10 3.13 32.77
CA ALA A 456 -1.43 3.77 32.77
C ALA A 456 -1.59 4.86 31.70
N GLN A 457 -0.67 5.82 31.65
CA GLN A 457 -0.75 6.92 30.67
C GLN A 457 -0.47 6.42 29.24
N ILE A 458 0.45 5.47 29.07
CA ILE A 458 0.80 4.90 27.77
C ILE A 458 -0.38 4.12 27.20
N LEU A 459 -1.00 3.27 28.00
CA LEU A 459 -2.18 2.50 27.61
C LEU A 459 -3.37 3.40 27.26
N LYS A 460 -3.59 4.48 28.02
CA LYS A 460 -4.62 5.47 27.71
C LYS A 460 -4.44 6.06 26.29
N GLU A 461 -3.22 6.43 25.93
CA GLU A 461 -2.92 6.97 24.60
C GLU A 461 -3.08 5.92 23.48
N ILE A 462 -2.66 4.68 23.73
CA ILE A 462 -2.84 3.58 22.78
C ILE A 462 -4.34 3.30 22.58
N HIS A 463 -5.12 3.17 23.66
CA HIS A 463 -6.57 2.93 23.59
C HIS A 463 -7.32 4.04 22.85
N ALA A 464 -6.96 5.29 23.08
CA ALA A 464 -7.56 6.41 22.36
C ALA A 464 -7.36 6.24 20.84
N ARG A 465 -6.13 5.95 20.38
CA ARG A 465 -5.82 5.76 18.98
C ARG A 465 -6.46 4.51 18.38
N LEU A 466 -6.46 3.38 19.08
CA LEU A 466 -7.14 2.16 18.65
C LEU A 466 -8.65 2.39 18.52
N THR A 467 -9.26 3.08 19.49
CA THR A 467 -10.69 3.43 19.45
C THR A 467 -11.04 4.29 18.22
N PHE A 468 -10.19 5.24 17.84
CA PHE A 468 -10.42 6.01 16.61
C PHE A 468 -10.37 5.14 15.37
N LEU A 469 -9.42 4.21 15.27
CA LEU A 469 -9.34 3.26 14.16
C LEU A 469 -10.57 2.33 14.10
N LEU A 470 -11.08 1.89 15.25
CA LEU A 470 -12.32 1.13 15.34
C LEU A 470 -13.53 1.95 14.87
N ASN A 471 -13.60 3.22 15.25
CA ASN A 471 -14.70 4.11 14.88
C ASN A 471 -14.75 4.45 13.39
N VAL A 472 -13.61 4.45 12.68
CA VAL A 472 -13.57 4.64 11.24
C VAL A 472 -13.67 3.33 10.44
N GLY A 473 -14.01 2.20 11.10
CA GLY A 473 -14.26 0.91 10.44
C GLY A 473 -13.01 0.18 9.96
N LEU A 474 -11.86 0.38 10.61
CA LEU A 474 -10.59 -0.28 10.29
C LEU A 474 -10.23 -1.40 11.28
N ASP A 475 -11.20 -1.96 11.96
CA ASP A 475 -11.06 -2.96 13.01
C ASP A 475 -10.36 -4.26 12.55
N TYR A 476 -10.43 -4.58 11.27
CA TYR A 476 -9.84 -5.77 10.64
C TYR A 476 -8.35 -5.64 10.28
N LEU A 477 -7.79 -4.42 10.25
CA LEU A 477 -6.38 -4.20 9.94
C LEU A 477 -5.48 -4.66 11.08
N THR A 478 -4.25 -5.10 10.74
CA THR A 478 -3.19 -5.33 11.73
C THR A 478 -2.26 -4.13 11.81
N LEU A 479 -1.68 -3.87 12.99
CA LEU A 479 -0.71 -2.78 13.16
C LEU A 479 0.59 -3.01 12.37
N ALA A 480 0.95 -4.27 12.10
CA ALA A 480 2.13 -4.65 11.31
C ALA A 480 1.93 -4.49 9.79
N ARG A 481 0.68 -4.32 9.31
CA ARG A 481 0.40 -4.21 7.87
C ARG A 481 1.16 -3.05 7.26
N ALA A 482 1.87 -3.31 6.17
CA ALA A 482 2.66 -2.31 5.46
C ALA A 482 1.75 -1.23 4.84
N ALA A 483 2.10 0.04 5.03
CA ALA A 483 1.30 1.17 4.52
C ALA A 483 1.13 1.16 3.00
N GLY A 484 2.12 0.67 2.25
CA GLY A 484 2.05 0.54 0.79
C GLY A 484 1.06 -0.51 0.27
N THR A 485 0.51 -1.38 1.15
CA THR A 485 -0.50 -2.39 0.79
C THR A 485 -1.93 -1.94 1.09
N LEU A 486 -2.10 -0.74 1.63
CA LEU A 486 -3.41 -0.18 1.96
C LEU A 486 -4.11 0.34 0.69
N SER A 487 -5.42 0.18 0.64
CA SER A 487 -6.23 0.89 -0.35
C SER A 487 -6.22 2.40 -0.07
N GLY A 488 -6.55 3.22 -1.08
CA GLY A 488 -6.64 4.68 -0.92
C GLY A 488 -7.56 5.09 0.24
N GLY A 489 -8.74 4.47 0.33
CA GLY A 489 -9.70 4.72 1.41
C GLY A 489 -9.21 4.26 2.78
N GLU A 490 -8.51 3.12 2.90
CA GLU A 490 -7.90 2.67 4.16
C GLU A 490 -6.85 3.68 4.65
N ALA A 491 -5.95 4.11 3.76
CA ALA A 491 -4.90 5.08 4.09
C ALA A 491 -5.48 6.43 4.52
N GLN A 492 -6.53 6.90 3.85
CA GLN A 492 -7.24 8.13 4.18
C GLN A 492 -7.90 8.07 5.56
N ARG A 493 -8.59 6.97 5.87
CA ARG A 493 -9.22 6.76 7.18
C ARG A 493 -8.20 6.65 8.31
N ILE A 494 -7.04 6.05 8.07
CA ILE A 494 -5.92 6.04 9.04
C ILE A 494 -5.48 7.47 9.35
N ARG A 495 -5.31 8.32 8.33
CA ARG A 495 -4.94 9.74 8.54
C ARG A 495 -6.05 10.49 9.30
N LEU A 496 -7.31 10.28 8.92
CA LEU A 496 -8.44 10.86 9.63
C LEU A 496 -8.43 10.47 11.10
N ALA A 497 -8.26 9.18 11.42
CA ALA A 497 -8.17 8.68 12.77
C ALA A 497 -7.00 9.32 13.56
N THR A 498 -5.84 9.49 12.93
CA THR A 498 -4.67 10.12 13.54
C THR A 498 -4.92 11.60 13.84
N GLN A 499 -5.58 12.34 12.93
CA GLN A 499 -5.91 13.76 13.13
C GLN A 499 -6.96 13.96 14.24
N ILE A 500 -7.99 13.13 14.28
CA ILE A 500 -8.99 13.16 15.37
C ILE A 500 -8.33 12.88 16.71
N GLY A 501 -7.40 11.94 16.74
CA GLY A 501 -6.61 11.59 17.92
C GLY A 501 -5.76 12.75 18.49
N SER A 502 -5.44 13.75 17.65
CA SER A 502 -4.72 14.94 18.09
C SER A 502 -5.53 15.90 18.99
N GLY A 503 -6.88 15.77 18.98
CA GLY A 503 -7.78 16.59 19.79
C GLY A 503 -7.75 18.09 19.44
N LEU A 504 -7.34 18.45 18.24
CA LEU A 504 -7.28 19.84 17.76
C LEU A 504 -8.68 20.44 17.68
N THR A 505 -8.83 21.67 18.09
CA THR A 505 -10.07 22.47 18.06
C THR A 505 -9.88 23.76 17.27
N GLY A 506 -10.95 24.26 16.66
CA GLY A 506 -10.91 25.49 15.86
C GLY A 506 -10.17 25.36 14.51
N VAL A 507 -10.01 24.12 14.02
CA VAL A 507 -9.33 23.78 12.77
C VAL A 507 -10.33 23.61 11.63
N LEU A 508 -9.91 23.93 10.42
CA LEU A 508 -10.63 23.64 9.18
C LEU A 508 -10.11 22.31 8.59
N TYR A 509 -10.92 21.28 8.57
CA TYR A 509 -10.61 20.02 7.91
C TYR A 509 -11.23 20.00 6.51
N VAL A 510 -10.43 19.66 5.51
CA VAL A 510 -10.88 19.47 4.12
C VAL A 510 -10.64 18.01 3.74
N LEU A 511 -11.73 17.28 3.48
CA LEU A 511 -11.71 15.85 3.19
C LEU A 511 -12.17 15.57 1.77
N ASP A 512 -11.50 14.63 1.09
CA ASP A 512 -11.81 14.18 -0.27
C ASP A 512 -12.45 12.80 -0.22
N GLU A 513 -13.77 12.71 -0.42
CA GLU A 513 -14.53 11.46 -0.51
C GLU A 513 -14.20 10.43 0.58
N PRO A 514 -14.35 10.75 1.88
CA PRO A 514 -13.96 9.85 2.96
C PRO A 514 -14.81 8.59 3.07
N SER A 515 -15.99 8.52 2.43
CA SER A 515 -16.88 7.35 2.37
C SER A 515 -16.42 6.27 1.38
N ILE A 516 -15.36 6.54 0.61
CA ILE A 516 -14.90 5.71 -0.50
C ILE A 516 -14.59 4.28 -0.06
N GLY A 517 -15.07 3.26 -0.80
CA GLY A 517 -14.84 1.84 -0.52
C GLY A 517 -15.46 1.36 0.80
N LEU A 518 -16.39 2.12 1.38
CA LEU A 518 -17.11 1.73 2.59
C LEU A 518 -18.43 1.05 2.26
N HIS A 519 -18.69 -0.02 2.99
CA HIS A 519 -20.03 -0.54 3.10
C HIS A 519 -20.89 0.43 3.92
N GLN A 520 -22.21 0.51 3.65
CA GLN A 520 -23.12 1.46 4.31
C GLN A 520 -23.08 1.40 5.84
N ARG A 521 -22.89 0.20 6.41
CA ARG A 521 -22.69 0.01 7.84
C ARG A 521 -21.49 0.80 8.38
N ASP A 522 -20.38 0.78 7.66
CA ASP A 522 -19.14 1.42 8.10
C ASP A 522 -19.19 2.92 7.81
N ASN A 523 -19.95 3.36 6.78
CA ASN A 523 -20.22 4.76 6.49
C ASN A 523 -20.95 5.46 7.64
N ASN A 524 -21.93 4.81 8.26
CA ASN A 524 -22.63 5.34 9.43
C ASN A 524 -21.70 5.59 10.62
N ARG A 525 -20.68 4.75 10.84
CA ARG A 525 -19.65 4.94 11.87
C ARG A 525 -18.75 6.14 11.54
N LEU A 526 -18.36 6.26 10.27
CA LEU A 526 -17.59 7.41 9.81
C LEU A 526 -18.35 8.72 10.03
N LEU A 527 -19.63 8.80 9.63
CA LEU A 527 -20.48 9.96 9.83
C LEU A 527 -20.60 10.36 11.32
N ALA A 528 -20.80 9.37 12.21
CA ALA A 528 -20.82 9.62 13.65
C ALA A 528 -19.47 10.22 14.13
N THR A 529 -18.36 9.78 13.54
CA THR A 529 -17.03 10.28 13.87
C THR A 529 -16.80 11.70 13.36
N LEU A 530 -17.24 12.02 12.13
CA LEU A 530 -17.17 13.38 11.55
C LEU A 530 -18.04 14.36 12.37
N LYS A 531 -19.24 13.95 12.80
CA LYS A 531 -20.10 14.76 13.68
C LYS A 531 -19.42 15.05 15.03
N LYS A 532 -18.76 14.06 15.63
CA LYS A 532 -17.97 14.29 16.86
C LYS A 532 -16.83 15.29 16.62
N LEU A 533 -16.13 15.20 15.50
CA LEU A 533 -15.05 16.12 15.17
C LEU A 533 -15.56 17.56 14.99
N ARG A 534 -16.73 17.72 14.34
CA ARG A 534 -17.46 19.00 14.25
C ARG A 534 -17.83 19.54 15.65
N ASP A 535 -18.41 18.69 16.50
CA ASP A 535 -18.92 19.07 17.83
C ASP A 535 -17.79 19.51 18.80
N LEU A 536 -16.51 19.18 18.46
CA LEU A 536 -15.33 19.75 19.13
C LEU A 536 -15.04 21.22 18.74
N GLY A 537 -15.85 21.84 17.89
CA GLY A 537 -15.66 23.22 17.43
C GLY A 537 -14.74 23.31 16.20
N ASN A 538 -14.76 22.32 15.32
CA ASN A 538 -14.05 22.31 14.06
C ASN A 538 -15.00 22.54 12.88
N THR A 539 -14.49 23.17 11.83
CA THR A 539 -15.19 23.26 10.57
C THR A 539 -14.76 22.14 9.64
N LEU A 540 -15.71 21.38 9.11
CA LEU A 540 -15.44 20.28 8.19
C LEU A 540 -16.00 20.61 6.81
N ILE A 541 -15.15 20.61 5.80
CA ILE A 541 -15.52 20.67 4.39
C ILE A 541 -15.25 19.30 3.78
N VAL A 542 -16.28 18.66 3.28
CA VAL A 542 -16.20 17.31 2.71
C VAL A 542 -16.65 17.36 1.25
N VAL A 543 -15.77 16.96 0.33
CA VAL A 543 -16.16 16.70 -1.05
C VAL A 543 -16.79 15.32 -1.09
N GLU A 544 -18.07 15.20 -1.41
CA GLU A 544 -18.79 13.92 -1.32
C GLU A 544 -19.94 13.80 -2.33
N HIS A 545 -20.27 12.53 -2.60
CA HIS A 545 -21.35 12.11 -3.50
C HIS A 545 -22.34 11.15 -2.83
N ASP A 546 -22.03 10.68 -1.63
CA ASP A 546 -22.86 9.75 -0.86
C ASP A 546 -24.10 10.47 -0.31
N GLU A 547 -25.27 9.87 -0.52
CA GLU A 547 -26.56 10.44 -0.11
C GLU A 547 -26.67 10.61 1.41
N ASP A 548 -26.24 9.61 2.19
CA ASP A 548 -26.31 9.66 3.65
C ASP A 548 -25.42 10.75 4.22
N THR A 549 -24.25 10.97 3.61
CA THR A 549 -23.34 12.05 3.99
C THR A 549 -23.95 13.41 3.67
N MET A 550 -24.57 13.57 2.51
CA MET A 550 -25.27 14.81 2.13
C MET A 550 -26.43 15.11 3.07
N ARG A 551 -27.27 14.12 3.39
CA ARG A 551 -28.39 14.28 4.36
C ARG A 551 -27.93 14.54 5.78
N ALA A 552 -26.74 14.09 6.15
CA ALA A 552 -26.15 14.32 7.47
C ALA A 552 -25.45 15.68 7.61
N ALA A 553 -25.26 16.41 6.51
CA ALA A 553 -24.56 17.67 6.47
C ALA A 553 -25.43 18.81 7.05
N ASP A 554 -24.77 19.79 7.70
CA ASP A 554 -25.42 21.02 8.16
C ASP A 554 -25.65 22.00 6.99
N CYS A 555 -24.83 21.93 5.92
CA CYS A 555 -24.93 22.74 4.73
C CYS A 555 -24.33 21.98 3.54
N ILE A 556 -24.97 22.09 2.38
CA ILE A 556 -24.50 21.54 1.12
C ILE A 556 -24.22 22.71 0.16
N VAL A 557 -23.13 22.62 -0.59
CA VAL A 557 -22.78 23.52 -1.69
C VAL A 557 -22.73 22.70 -2.97
N ASP A 558 -23.71 22.87 -3.85
CA ASP A 558 -23.81 22.14 -5.11
C ASP A 558 -23.16 22.93 -6.24
N ILE A 559 -22.11 22.34 -6.85
CA ILE A 559 -21.31 22.94 -7.91
C ILE A 559 -21.70 22.34 -9.27
N GLY A 560 -22.09 23.18 -10.22
CA GLY A 560 -22.54 22.74 -11.53
C GLY A 560 -22.71 23.87 -12.54
N PRO A 561 -23.74 23.79 -13.39
CA PRO A 561 -24.68 22.68 -13.60
C PRO A 561 -24.10 21.52 -14.38
N GLY A 562 -22.96 21.70 -15.07
CA GLY A 562 -22.27 20.69 -15.89
C GLY A 562 -20.86 20.41 -15.41
N ALA A 563 -20.07 19.77 -16.28
CA ALA A 563 -18.65 19.48 -16.07
C ALA A 563 -17.77 20.40 -16.94
N GLY A 564 -16.49 20.57 -16.57
CA GLY A 564 -15.51 21.35 -17.34
C GLY A 564 -15.95 22.79 -17.58
N ALA A 565 -16.02 23.19 -18.84
CA ALA A 565 -16.40 24.56 -19.23
C ALA A 565 -17.85 24.95 -18.86
N GLN A 566 -18.74 23.96 -18.74
CA GLN A 566 -20.15 24.14 -18.36
C GLN A 566 -20.36 24.07 -16.83
N GLY A 567 -19.32 23.80 -16.06
CA GLY A 567 -19.32 23.77 -14.60
C GLY A 567 -18.82 25.08 -14.00
N GLY A 568 -18.44 25.01 -12.74
CA GLY A 568 -17.79 26.10 -12.04
C GLY A 568 -18.71 27.17 -11.46
N HIS A 569 -20.01 26.92 -11.38
CA HIS A 569 -20.99 27.79 -10.74
C HIS A 569 -21.54 27.15 -9.47
N VAL A 570 -21.94 27.96 -8.50
CA VAL A 570 -22.75 27.49 -7.37
C VAL A 570 -24.20 27.45 -7.87
N VAL A 571 -24.75 26.24 -7.96
CA VAL A 571 -26.12 25.99 -8.42
C VAL A 571 -27.11 26.18 -7.27
N ALA A 572 -26.74 25.63 -6.10
CA ALA A 572 -27.55 25.72 -4.90
C ALA A 572 -26.68 25.66 -3.66
N GLN A 573 -27.15 26.25 -2.56
CA GLN A 573 -26.52 26.17 -1.24
C GLN A 573 -27.59 26.15 -0.16
N GLY A 574 -27.50 25.25 0.81
CA GLY A 574 -28.45 25.14 1.90
C GLY A 574 -28.47 23.75 2.52
N THR A 575 -29.53 23.39 3.22
CA THR A 575 -29.77 22.04 3.74
C THR A 575 -30.14 21.08 2.61
N ALA A 576 -30.17 19.77 2.90
CA ALA A 576 -30.57 18.77 1.90
C ALA A 576 -31.98 19.04 1.35
N GLU A 577 -32.91 19.41 2.26
CA GLU A 577 -34.29 19.73 1.91
C GLU A 577 -34.41 20.97 1.00
N GLU A 578 -33.57 21.99 1.23
CA GLU A 578 -33.52 23.19 0.39
C GLU A 578 -32.96 22.86 -1.01
N ILE A 579 -31.90 22.05 -1.08
CA ILE A 579 -31.30 21.60 -2.36
C ILE A 579 -32.31 20.76 -3.18
N GLU A 580 -33.11 19.92 -2.53
CA GLU A 580 -34.14 19.12 -3.18
C GLU A 580 -35.18 19.97 -3.94
N GLN A 581 -35.43 21.20 -3.51
CA GLN A 581 -36.42 22.08 -4.10
C GLN A 581 -35.89 22.88 -5.30
N VAL A 582 -34.57 22.92 -5.52
CA VAL A 582 -33.96 23.67 -6.62
C VAL A 582 -34.09 22.87 -7.92
N PRO A 583 -34.80 23.36 -8.94
CA PRO A 583 -35.04 22.65 -10.20
C PRO A 583 -33.78 22.41 -11.01
N GLU A 584 -32.84 23.33 -10.99
CA GLU A 584 -31.59 23.31 -11.74
C GLU A 584 -30.55 22.39 -11.12
N SER A 585 -30.72 22.02 -9.85
CA SER A 585 -29.81 21.13 -9.15
C SER A 585 -30.01 19.67 -9.58
N ILE A 586 -28.99 19.11 -10.23
CA ILE A 586 -28.99 17.67 -10.58
C ILE A 586 -28.89 16.84 -9.30
N THR A 587 -28.10 17.27 -8.34
CA THR A 587 -27.99 16.65 -7.01
C THR A 587 -29.36 16.65 -6.32
N GLY A 588 -30.06 17.78 -6.29
CA GLY A 588 -31.41 17.90 -5.72
C GLY A 588 -32.42 17.04 -6.44
N ALA A 589 -32.29 16.83 -7.75
CA ALA A 589 -33.17 15.95 -8.50
C ALA A 589 -33.01 14.46 -8.11
N TYR A 590 -31.80 14.01 -7.73
CA TYR A 590 -31.57 12.64 -7.24
C TYR A 590 -31.95 12.50 -5.75
N LEU A 591 -31.63 13.47 -4.90
CA LEU A 591 -32.03 13.46 -3.48
C LEU A 591 -33.55 13.42 -3.31
N SER A 592 -34.28 14.19 -4.12
CA SER A 592 -35.75 14.25 -4.10
C SER A 592 -36.45 13.11 -4.86
N ARG A 593 -35.67 12.16 -5.42
CA ARG A 593 -36.17 11.08 -6.29
C ARG A 593 -36.91 11.56 -7.56
N ARG A 594 -36.84 12.85 -7.93
CA ARG A 594 -37.29 13.31 -9.26
C ARG A 594 -36.52 12.63 -10.42
N ARG A 595 -35.25 12.26 -10.16
CA ARG A 595 -34.45 11.34 -10.97
C ARG A 595 -33.96 10.22 -10.08
N TYR A 596 -33.94 9.01 -10.60
CA TYR A 596 -33.43 7.82 -9.88
C TYR A 596 -32.91 6.77 -10.86
N ILE A 597 -32.10 5.86 -10.38
CA ILE A 597 -31.63 4.69 -11.11
C ILE A 597 -32.72 3.61 -10.94
N PRO A 598 -33.33 3.14 -12.05
CA PRO A 598 -34.43 2.18 -11.95
C PRO A 598 -33.94 0.77 -11.59
N VAL A 599 -34.76 0.00 -10.91
CA VAL A 599 -34.56 -1.45 -10.73
C VAL A 599 -34.98 -2.15 -12.02
N PRO A 600 -34.15 -3.04 -12.60
CA PRO A 600 -34.56 -3.79 -13.79
C PRO A 600 -35.80 -4.63 -13.56
N ALA A 601 -36.85 -4.47 -14.39
CA ALA A 601 -38.09 -5.22 -14.28
C ALA A 601 -37.90 -6.75 -14.44
N LYS A 602 -36.90 -7.17 -15.19
CA LYS A 602 -36.49 -8.57 -15.34
C LYS A 602 -35.00 -8.75 -15.18
N ARG A 603 -34.60 -9.66 -14.30
CA ARG A 603 -33.21 -10.07 -14.14
C ARG A 603 -32.83 -11.08 -15.22
N ARG A 604 -31.61 -10.99 -15.76
CA ARG A 604 -31.08 -11.96 -16.71
C ARG A 604 -30.80 -13.29 -16.01
N PRO A 605 -31.21 -14.42 -16.56
CA PRO A 605 -30.93 -15.76 -16.00
C PRO A 605 -29.48 -16.19 -16.28
N GLY A 606 -28.74 -15.45 -17.12
CA GLY A 606 -27.45 -15.87 -17.68
C GLY A 606 -27.61 -16.90 -18.82
N ASN A 607 -26.48 -17.39 -19.32
CA ASN A 607 -26.44 -18.36 -20.42
C ASN A 607 -26.39 -19.83 -19.95
N GLY A 608 -26.64 -20.11 -18.67
CA GLY A 608 -26.61 -21.43 -18.05
C GLY A 608 -25.20 -21.99 -17.76
N LYS A 609 -24.14 -21.25 -18.09
CA LYS A 609 -22.77 -21.63 -17.82
C LYS A 609 -22.21 -20.83 -16.63
N PHE A 610 -21.19 -21.39 -15.97
CA PHE A 610 -20.59 -20.81 -14.77
C PHE A 610 -19.09 -20.90 -14.83
N LEU A 611 -18.43 -19.90 -14.26
CA LEU A 611 -17.08 -20.02 -13.74
C LEU A 611 -17.18 -20.43 -12.27
N GLU A 612 -16.41 -21.43 -11.86
CA GLU A 612 -16.44 -21.92 -10.48
C GLU A 612 -15.03 -21.85 -9.86
N VAL A 613 -14.87 -21.07 -8.82
CA VAL A 613 -13.67 -21.07 -7.97
C VAL A 613 -13.87 -22.09 -6.86
N VAL A 614 -12.94 -23.04 -6.73
CA VAL A 614 -13.02 -24.13 -5.75
C VAL A 614 -11.84 -24.01 -4.78
N GLY A 615 -12.14 -23.99 -3.49
CA GLY A 615 -11.15 -24.07 -2.44
C GLY A 615 -10.31 -22.81 -2.27
N ALA A 616 -10.91 -21.62 -2.41
CA ALA A 616 -10.25 -20.34 -2.19
C ALA A 616 -9.83 -20.19 -0.72
N GLN A 617 -8.52 -20.01 -0.47
CA GLN A 617 -7.92 -19.99 0.87
C GLN A 617 -6.88 -18.87 1.05
N GLU A 618 -6.79 -17.92 0.13
CA GLU A 618 -5.84 -16.81 0.25
C GLU A 618 -6.31 -15.80 1.29
N ASN A 619 -5.39 -15.20 2.02
CA ASN A 619 -5.63 -14.24 3.09
C ASN A 619 -6.67 -14.75 4.12
N ASN A 620 -7.80 -14.06 4.25
CA ASN A 620 -8.86 -14.42 5.19
C ASN A 620 -9.91 -15.40 4.67
N LEU A 621 -9.81 -15.83 3.41
CA LEU A 621 -10.81 -16.72 2.79
C LEU A 621 -10.78 -18.13 3.39
N LYS A 622 -11.97 -18.64 3.77
CA LYS A 622 -12.14 -19.90 4.50
C LYS A 622 -12.57 -21.04 3.58
N ASN A 623 -11.71 -21.47 2.64
CA ASN A 623 -11.93 -22.59 1.73
C ASN A 623 -13.23 -22.46 0.92
N LEU A 624 -13.43 -21.32 0.28
CA LEU A 624 -14.67 -21.00 -0.41
C LEU A 624 -14.86 -21.81 -1.70
N ARG A 625 -16.13 -22.07 -2.00
CA ARG A 625 -16.59 -22.54 -3.31
C ARG A 625 -17.62 -21.56 -3.86
N VAL A 626 -17.29 -20.89 -4.97
CA VAL A 626 -18.07 -19.78 -5.52
C VAL A 626 -18.33 -19.99 -6.99
N LYS A 627 -19.61 -19.79 -7.43
CA LYS A 627 -20.01 -19.83 -8.83
C LYS A 627 -20.33 -18.43 -9.33
N PHE A 628 -19.76 -18.06 -10.46
CA PHE A 628 -20.04 -16.83 -11.20
C PHE A 628 -20.84 -17.17 -12.45
N PRO A 629 -22.13 -16.82 -12.53
CA PRO A 629 -22.92 -17.07 -13.73
C PRO A 629 -22.40 -16.22 -14.90
N LEU A 630 -22.35 -16.82 -16.10
CA LEU A 630 -21.88 -16.14 -17.30
C LEU A 630 -23.04 -15.47 -18.05
N GLY A 631 -22.77 -14.35 -18.75
CA GLY A 631 -23.77 -13.52 -19.39
C GLY A 631 -24.65 -12.75 -18.43
N THR A 632 -24.09 -12.32 -17.29
CA THR A 632 -24.81 -11.57 -16.25
C THR A 632 -23.96 -10.40 -15.73
N LEU A 633 -24.64 -9.44 -15.12
CA LEU A 633 -24.03 -8.47 -14.23
C LEU A 633 -24.00 -9.06 -12.81
N THR A 634 -22.84 -9.57 -12.41
CA THR A 634 -22.61 -10.18 -11.08
C THR A 634 -21.90 -9.20 -10.18
N LEU A 635 -22.46 -8.91 -9.01
CA LEU A 635 -21.83 -8.07 -8.00
C LEU A 635 -21.26 -8.89 -6.84
N VAL A 636 -20.07 -8.54 -6.42
CA VAL A 636 -19.43 -9.08 -5.23
C VAL A 636 -19.48 -8.02 -4.13
N THR A 637 -20.30 -8.27 -3.12
CA THR A 637 -20.64 -7.32 -2.05
C THR A 637 -20.14 -7.80 -0.69
N GLY A 638 -20.33 -7.00 0.34
CA GLY A 638 -19.99 -7.33 1.72
C GLY A 638 -19.18 -6.22 2.41
N VAL A 639 -19.04 -6.33 3.72
CA VAL A 639 -18.35 -5.32 4.54
C VAL A 639 -16.87 -5.14 4.14
N SER A 640 -16.27 -4.02 4.54
CA SER A 640 -14.86 -3.77 4.28
C SER A 640 -13.98 -4.86 4.93
N GLY A 641 -12.95 -5.34 4.20
CA GLY A 641 -12.09 -6.44 4.67
C GLY A 641 -12.70 -7.85 4.66
N SER A 642 -13.90 -8.07 4.08
CA SER A 642 -14.54 -9.39 4.04
C SER A 642 -13.89 -10.39 3.05
N GLY A 643 -12.96 -9.93 2.19
CA GLY A 643 -12.21 -10.78 1.25
C GLY A 643 -12.63 -10.66 -0.21
N LYS A 644 -13.43 -9.65 -0.59
CA LYS A 644 -13.92 -9.42 -1.97
C LYS A 644 -12.79 -9.35 -2.99
N SER A 645 -11.85 -8.42 -2.82
CA SER A 645 -10.72 -8.23 -3.73
C SER A 645 -9.78 -9.44 -3.75
N THR A 646 -9.65 -10.16 -2.62
CA THR A 646 -8.90 -11.43 -2.57
C THR A 646 -9.54 -12.48 -3.46
N LEU A 647 -10.87 -12.63 -3.41
CA LEU A 647 -11.58 -13.60 -4.23
C LEU A 647 -11.53 -13.24 -5.72
N VAL A 648 -11.78 -11.97 -6.06
CA VAL A 648 -11.95 -11.53 -7.44
C VAL A 648 -10.60 -11.23 -8.09
N ASN A 649 -9.78 -10.38 -7.47
CA ASN A 649 -8.53 -9.90 -8.09
C ASN A 649 -7.39 -10.90 -7.90
N GLU A 650 -7.17 -11.39 -6.66
CA GLU A 650 -6.02 -12.26 -6.37
C GLU A 650 -6.24 -13.70 -6.87
N ILE A 651 -7.46 -14.24 -6.82
CA ILE A 651 -7.71 -15.62 -7.20
C ILE A 651 -8.35 -15.71 -8.60
N LEU A 652 -9.52 -15.10 -8.82
CA LEU A 652 -10.26 -15.27 -10.08
C LEU A 652 -9.48 -14.65 -11.25
N TYR A 653 -9.16 -13.36 -11.16
CA TYR A 653 -8.45 -12.65 -12.23
C TYR A 653 -7.07 -13.24 -12.50
N LYS A 654 -6.21 -13.31 -11.47
CA LYS A 654 -4.83 -13.82 -11.65
C LYS A 654 -4.83 -15.28 -12.11
N GLY A 655 -5.75 -16.12 -11.61
CA GLY A 655 -5.85 -17.51 -12.01
C GLY A 655 -6.28 -17.70 -13.45
N ILE A 656 -7.21 -16.87 -13.94
CA ILE A 656 -7.64 -16.89 -15.34
C ILE A 656 -6.56 -16.30 -16.25
N ALA A 657 -6.00 -15.15 -15.89
CA ALA A 657 -4.96 -14.46 -16.66
C ALA A 657 -3.69 -15.32 -16.81
N SER A 658 -3.31 -16.04 -15.76
CA SER A 658 -2.20 -17.00 -15.81
C SER A 658 -2.44 -18.11 -16.84
N ARG A 659 -3.67 -18.61 -16.97
CA ARG A 659 -4.00 -19.68 -17.93
C ARG A 659 -4.23 -19.19 -19.36
N LEU A 660 -4.91 -18.04 -19.54
CA LEU A 660 -5.24 -17.52 -20.86
C LEU A 660 -4.07 -16.77 -21.51
N TYR A 661 -3.29 -16.05 -20.72
CA TYR A 661 -2.25 -15.12 -21.22
C TYR A 661 -0.85 -15.47 -20.75
N HIS A 662 -0.69 -16.58 -19.99
CA HIS A 662 0.57 -16.88 -19.31
C HIS A 662 1.10 -15.69 -18.52
N ALA A 663 0.16 -14.96 -17.86
CA ALA A 663 0.48 -13.77 -17.08
C ALA A 663 1.35 -14.16 -15.88
N LYS A 664 2.33 -13.31 -15.57
CA LYS A 664 3.36 -13.55 -14.54
C LYS A 664 2.85 -13.52 -13.10
N GLY A 665 1.63 -13.01 -12.86
CA GLY A 665 1.05 -12.92 -11.52
C GLY A 665 0.68 -14.29 -10.97
N LYS A 666 1.23 -14.66 -9.81
CA LYS A 666 0.87 -15.90 -9.11
C LYS A 666 -0.53 -15.75 -8.51
N PRO A 667 -1.48 -16.64 -8.83
CA PRO A 667 -2.81 -16.59 -8.23
C PRO A 667 -2.76 -16.96 -6.75
N GLY A 668 -3.65 -16.37 -5.96
CA GLY A 668 -3.81 -16.70 -4.55
C GLY A 668 -4.17 -18.18 -4.35
N LYS A 669 -3.99 -18.69 -3.14
CA LYS A 669 -4.19 -20.11 -2.80
C LYS A 669 -5.63 -20.55 -3.08
N HIS A 670 -5.77 -21.50 -4.00
CA HIS A 670 -7.04 -22.15 -4.37
C HIS A 670 -6.78 -23.57 -4.91
N LYS A 671 -7.83 -24.37 -5.00
CA LYS A 671 -7.70 -25.73 -5.53
C LYS A 671 -7.83 -25.79 -7.04
N ALA A 672 -8.85 -25.13 -7.58
CA ALA A 672 -9.11 -25.12 -9.02
C ALA A 672 -10.05 -23.98 -9.43
N ILE A 673 -9.95 -23.53 -10.70
CA ILE A 673 -10.93 -22.70 -11.38
C ILE A 673 -11.47 -23.53 -12.55
N ARG A 674 -12.79 -23.74 -12.60
CA ARG A 674 -13.50 -24.53 -13.61
C ARG A 674 -14.35 -23.64 -14.52
N GLY A 675 -14.63 -24.09 -15.72
CA GLY A 675 -15.49 -23.38 -16.72
C GLY A 675 -14.71 -22.39 -17.58
N LEU A 676 -13.37 -22.45 -17.58
CA LEU A 676 -12.51 -21.54 -18.35
C LEU A 676 -12.70 -21.66 -19.87
N GLU A 677 -13.14 -22.82 -20.35
CA GLU A 677 -13.49 -23.08 -21.77
C GLU A 677 -14.62 -22.21 -22.29
N ASN A 678 -15.39 -21.58 -21.39
CA ASN A 678 -16.54 -20.75 -21.75
C ASN A 678 -16.17 -19.28 -21.98
N ILE A 679 -14.95 -18.87 -21.65
CA ILE A 679 -14.44 -17.50 -21.84
C ILE A 679 -13.22 -17.53 -22.77
N ASP A 680 -13.06 -16.48 -23.55
CA ASP A 680 -11.94 -16.31 -24.48
C ASP A 680 -11.04 -15.12 -24.08
N LYS A 681 -11.55 -14.20 -23.28
CA LYS A 681 -10.84 -13.00 -22.86
C LYS A 681 -11.24 -12.58 -21.45
N ILE A 682 -10.26 -12.13 -20.66
CA ILE A 682 -10.48 -11.45 -19.38
C ILE A 682 -9.89 -10.06 -19.43
N ILE A 683 -10.61 -9.08 -18.88
CA ILE A 683 -10.21 -7.68 -18.82
C ILE A 683 -10.40 -7.20 -17.39
N ASP A 684 -9.31 -6.72 -16.79
CA ASP A 684 -9.32 -6.06 -15.50
C ASP A 684 -9.32 -4.55 -15.67
N ILE A 685 -10.27 -3.89 -15.02
CA ILE A 685 -10.45 -2.43 -15.05
C ILE A 685 -10.31 -1.93 -13.61
N ASP A 686 -9.06 -1.77 -13.19
CA ASP A 686 -8.66 -1.27 -11.89
C ASP A 686 -8.50 0.26 -11.86
N GLN A 687 -8.34 0.82 -10.67
CA GLN A 687 -8.15 2.26 -10.44
C GLN A 687 -6.71 2.74 -10.65
N GLN A 688 -5.77 1.88 -11.07
CA GLN A 688 -4.39 2.29 -11.31
C GLN A 688 -4.30 3.28 -12.48
N PRO A 689 -3.35 4.23 -12.43
CA PRO A 689 -3.15 5.17 -13.52
C PRO A 689 -2.95 4.49 -14.87
N ILE A 690 -3.42 5.12 -15.96
CA ILE A 690 -3.23 4.63 -17.35
C ILE A 690 -1.76 4.73 -17.83
N GLY A 691 -0.88 5.24 -16.99
CA GLY A 691 0.57 5.31 -17.19
C GLY A 691 1.24 6.09 -16.08
N ARG A 692 2.52 5.83 -15.89
CA ARG A 692 3.34 6.41 -14.79
C ARG A 692 4.10 7.68 -15.20
N THR A 693 4.09 8.03 -16.49
CA THR A 693 4.84 9.17 -17.03
C THR A 693 3.92 10.27 -17.54
N PRO A 694 4.37 11.54 -17.56
CA PRO A 694 3.60 12.65 -18.12
C PRO A 694 3.25 12.51 -19.61
N ARG A 695 3.91 11.57 -20.32
CA ARG A 695 3.64 11.27 -21.74
C ARG A 695 2.40 10.41 -21.93
N SER A 696 2.03 9.61 -20.94
CA SER A 696 0.79 8.84 -20.99
C SER A 696 -0.38 9.77 -20.83
N ASN A 697 -1.37 9.66 -21.72
CA ASN A 697 -2.57 10.48 -21.72
C ASN A 697 -3.76 9.72 -22.34
N PRO A 698 -5.00 10.20 -22.21
CA PRO A 698 -6.19 9.54 -22.77
C PRO A 698 -6.08 9.27 -24.26
N ALA A 699 -5.53 10.19 -25.05
CA ALA A 699 -5.41 10.02 -26.49
C ALA A 699 -4.46 8.88 -26.90
N THR A 700 -3.32 8.73 -26.18
CA THR A 700 -2.36 7.66 -26.45
C THR A 700 -2.87 6.31 -25.97
N TYR A 701 -3.51 6.27 -24.79
CA TYR A 701 -4.00 5.02 -24.20
C TYR A 701 -5.13 4.39 -25.03
N THR A 702 -6.07 5.20 -25.50
CA THR A 702 -7.20 4.75 -26.35
C THR A 702 -6.79 4.49 -27.80
N GLY A 703 -5.55 4.86 -28.19
CA GLY A 703 -5.07 4.77 -29.55
C GLY A 703 -5.75 5.72 -30.52
N VAL A 704 -6.42 6.78 -30.04
CA VAL A 704 -6.96 7.87 -30.89
C VAL A 704 -5.81 8.69 -31.48
N PHE A 705 -4.75 8.86 -30.70
CA PHE A 705 -3.62 9.70 -31.10
C PHE A 705 -2.91 9.21 -32.39
N ASP A 706 -2.87 7.88 -32.62
CA ASP A 706 -2.30 7.33 -33.84
C ASP A 706 -3.08 7.79 -35.08
N ALA A 707 -4.40 7.76 -35.01
CA ALA A 707 -5.26 8.25 -36.10
C ALA A 707 -5.14 9.77 -36.31
N ILE A 708 -4.95 10.55 -35.23
CA ILE A 708 -4.72 12.00 -35.29
C ILE A 708 -3.36 12.28 -35.95
N ARG A 709 -2.30 11.57 -35.60
CA ARG A 709 -0.97 11.72 -36.21
C ARG A 709 -0.98 11.38 -37.72
N ASP A 710 -1.70 10.31 -38.07
CA ASP A 710 -1.90 9.93 -39.49
C ASP A 710 -2.61 11.05 -40.26
N LEU A 711 -3.67 11.63 -39.68
CA LEU A 711 -4.40 12.75 -40.29
C LEU A 711 -3.53 13.98 -40.48
N PHE A 712 -2.72 14.36 -39.50
CA PHE A 712 -1.79 15.49 -39.61
C PHE A 712 -0.73 15.24 -40.69
N SER A 713 -0.23 14.02 -40.84
CA SER A 713 0.75 13.66 -41.90
C SER A 713 0.16 13.77 -43.29
N GLN A 714 -1.16 13.70 -43.44
CA GLN A 714 -1.86 13.81 -44.71
C GLN A 714 -2.20 15.26 -45.13
N THR A 715 -2.00 16.23 -44.25
CA THR A 715 -2.20 17.67 -44.60
C THR A 715 -1.26 18.08 -45.72
N SER A 716 -1.68 19.06 -46.52
CA SER A 716 -0.89 19.58 -47.65
C SER A 716 0.48 20.08 -47.21
N GLU A 717 0.52 20.79 -46.06
CA GLU A 717 1.74 21.34 -45.50
C GLU A 717 2.71 20.25 -45.00
N ALA A 718 2.21 19.23 -44.32
CA ALA A 718 3.04 18.08 -43.92
C ALA A 718 3.64 17.32 -45.09
N LYS A 719 2.85 17.11 -46.17
CA LYS A 719 3.31 16.47 -47.40
C LYS A 719 4.37 17.29 -48.11
N MET A 720 4.19 18.60 -48.22
CA MET A 720 5.21 19.49 -48.81
C MET A 720 6.56 19.42 -48.08
N ARG A 721 6.52 19.30 -46.74
CA ARG A 721 7.71 19.20 -45.91
C ARG A 721 8.23 17.76 -45.71
N GLY A 722 7.57 16.76 -46.31
CA GLY A 722 7.94 15.36 -46.19
C GLY A 722 7.75 14.78 -44.79
N TYR A 723 6.84 15.36 -43.97
CA TYR A 723 6.58 14.92 -42.62
C TYR A 723 5.69 13.68 -42.59
N LYS A 724 6.18 12.62 -41.94
CA LYS A 724 5.45 11.38 -41.71
C LYS A 724 4.77 11.43 -40.34
N ALA A 725 3.89 10.47 -40.04
CA ALA A 725 3.17 10.39 -38.75
C ALA A 725 4.10 10.41 -37.52
N GLY A 726 5.33 9.89 -37.64
CA GLY A 726 6.36 9.93 -36.59
C GLY A 726 6.79 11.34 -36.18
N ARG A 727 6.73 12.33 -37.10
CA ARG A 727 7.02 13.73 -36.81
C ARG A 727 6.06 14.33 -35.79
N PHE A 728 4.82 13.88 -35.78
CA PHE A 728 3.75 14.32 -34.90
C PHE A 728 3.67 13.51 -33.58
N SER A 729 4.70 12.69 -33.29
CA SER A 729 4.83 11.96 -32.02
C SER A 729 5.74 12.73 -31.06
N PHE A 730 5.27 13.01 -29.86
CA PHE A 730 6.10 13.58 -28.80
C PHE A 730 7.05 12.54 -28.14
N ASN A 731 6.94 11.26 -28.49
CA ASN A 731 7.84 10.20 -28.00
C ASN A 731 9.08 10.00 -28.91
N VAL A 732 9.00 10.41 -30.17
CA VAL A 732 10.05 10.16 -31.18
C VAL A 732 10.84 11.43 -31.44
N LYS A 733 12.18 11.28 -31.57
CA LYS A 733 13.06 12.39 -32.00
C LYS A 733 12.64 12.97 -33.36
N GLY A 734 12.85 14.28 -33.53
CA GLY A 734 12.60 14.99 -34.78
C GLY A 734 11.42 15.94 -34.74
N GLY A 735 10.30 15.58 -34.06
CA GLY A 735 9.14 16.50 -33.92
C GLY A 735 8.90 17.00 -32.51
N ARG A 736 9.44 16.33 -31.51
CA ARG A 736 9.28 16.71 -30.12
C ARG A 736 10.22 17.83 -29.68
N CYS A 737 9.88 18.52 -28.62
CA CYS A 737 10.80 19.40 -27.92
C CYS A 737 11.92 18.57 -27.27
N GLU A 738 13.18 18.83 -27.64
CA GLU A 738 14.31 18.07 -27.10
C GLU A 738 14.70 18.51 -25.67
N ALA A 739 14.36 19.73 -25.24
CA ALA A 739 14.61 20.19 -23.87
C ALA A 739 13.84 19.36 -22.83
N CYS A 740 12.54 19.16 -23.03
CA CYS A 740 11.71 18.31 -22.15
C CYS A 740 11.51 16.90 -22.72
N ARG A 741 12.13 16.56 -23.84
CA ARG A 741 12.01 15.27 -24.53
C ARG A 741 10.57 14.83 -24.82
N GLY A 742 9.64 15.81 -24.95
CA GLY A 742 8.23 15.60 -25.23
C GLY A 742 7.32 15.52 -23.99
N ASP A 743 7.84 15.67 -22.79
CA ASP A 743 7.04 15.66 -21.56
C ASP A 743 6.18 16.91 -21.42
N GLY A 744 6.62 18.04 -21.98
CA GLY A 744 5.97 19.36 -21.82
C GLY A 744 6.31 20.03 -20.48
N ILE A 745 6.78 19.25 -19.51
CA ILE A 745 7.16 19.70 -18.16
C ILE A 745 8.57 19.20 -17.84
N LEU A 746 9.22 19.88 -16.90
CA LEU A 746 10.50 19.48 -16.32
C LEU A 746 10.26 19.03 -14.88
N LYS A 747 10.77 17.86 -14.53
CA LYS A 747 10.77 17.36 -13.17
C LYS A 747 12.01 17.90 -12.45
N ILE A 748 11.81 18.61 -11.37
CA ILE A 748 12.87 19.06 -10.47
C ILE A 748 12.84 18.15 -9.25
N GLU A 749 13.85 17.30 -9.13
CA GLU A 749 13.97 16.38 -7.99
C GLU A 749 14.44 17.13 -6.75
N MET A 750 13.68 17.01 -5.69
CA MET A 750 13.95 17.64 -4.40
C MET A 750 14.27 16.55 -3.37
N HIS A 751 15.54 16.45 -2.91
CA HIS A 751 16.01 15.35 -2.06
C HIS A 751 15.21 15.13 -0.75
N PHE A 752 14.52 16.14 -0.22
CA PHE A 752 13.78 16.06 1.04
C PHE A 752 12.31 16.53 0.93
N LEU A 753 11.89 16.97 -0.26
CA LEU A 753 10.55 17.48 -0.55
C LEU A 753 9.96 16.70 -1.73
N PRO A 754 8.63 16.73 -1.94
CA PRO A 754 8.01 16.20 -3.14
C PRO A 754 8.61 16.85 -4.40
N ASP A 755 8.78 16.06 -5.46
CA ASP A 755 9.26 16.55 -6.74
C ASP A 755 8.37 17.64 -7.29
N VAL A 756 8.97 18.72 -7.83
CA VAL A 756 8.24 19.83 -8.44
C VAL A 756 8.24 19.69 -9.94
N TYR A 757 7.05 19.85 -10.54
CA TYR A 757 6.88 19.81 -11.98
C TYR A 757 6.60 21.21 -12.51
N VAL A 758 7.48 21.74 -13.37
CA VAL A 758 7.34 23.05 -13.97
C VAL A 758 7.16 22.96 -15.49
N PRO A 759 6.37 23.83 -16.13
CA PRO A 759 6.27 23.86 -17.59
C PRO A 759 7.65 24.05 -18.23
N CYS A 760 7.92 23.34 -19.32
CA CYS A 760 9.17 23.50 -20.06
C CYS A 760 9.29 24.93 -20.62
N GLU A 761 10.33 25.64 -20.29
CA GLU A 761 10.56 27.04 -20.75
C GLU A 761 10.67 27.16 -22.27
N VAL A 762 11.21 26.14 -22.96
CA VAL A 762 11.41 26.14 -24.41
C VAL A 762 10.11 25.96 -25.18
N CYS A 763 9.32 24.94 -24.84
CA CYS A 763 8.06 24.65 -25.54
C CYS A 763 6.82 25.17 -24.81
N LYS A 764 6.95 25.75 -23.62
CA LYS A 764 5.86 26.29 -22.79
C LYS A 764 4.68 25.31 -22.63
N GLY A 765 5.01 24.02 -22.43
CA GLY A 765 4.01 22.95 -22.30
C GLY A 765 3.57 22.30 -23.62
N ALA A 766 3.90 22.86 -24.79
CA ALA A 766 3.41 22.39 -26.09
C ALA A 766 3.97 21.01 -26.53
N ARG A 767 5.00 20.47 -25.87
CA ARG A 767 5.63 19.14 -26.12
C ARG A 767 6.39 18.99 -27.43
N TYR A 768 6.18 19.87 -28.44
CA TYR A 768 6.73 19.81 -29.79
C TYR A 768 7.71 20.94 -30.08
N ASN A 769 8.52 20.77 -31.11
CA ASN A 769 9.34 21.83 -31.65
C ASN A 769 8.51 22.78 -32.54
N ARG A 770 9.06 23.96 -32.83
CA ARG A 770 8.37 25.03 -33.51
C ARG A 770 7.90 24.64 -34.92
N GLU A 771 8.73 23.91 -35.67
CA GLU A 771 8.42 23.51 -37.06
C GLU A 771 7.22 22.54 -37.13
N THR A 772 7.10 21.64 -36.14
CA THR A 772 5.95 20.70 -36.06
C THR A 772 4.65 21.45 -35.73
N LEU A 773 4.72 22.49 -34.90
CA LEU A 773 3.56 23.31 -34.49
C LEU A 773 3.07 24.21 -35.62
N GLU A 774 3.82 24.48 -36.67
CA GLU A 774 3.39 25.21 -37.84
C GLU A 774 2.33 24.47 -38.65
N VAL A 775 2.38 23.14 -38.69
CA VAL A 775 1.42 22.32 -39.43
C VAL A 775 0.05 22.36 -38.77
N ARG A 776 -0.98 22.73 -39.54
CA ARG A 776 -2.34 22.91 -39.01
C ARG A 776 -3.36 22.06 -39.76
N TYR A 777 -4.32 21.54 -39.00
CA TYR A 777 -5.54 20.92 -39.52
C TYR A 777 -6.77 21.70 -39.02
N LYS A 778 -7.61 22.18 -39.94
CA LYS A 778 -8.75 23.09 -39.61
C LYS A 778 -8.34 24.26 -38.67
N GLY A 779 -7.18 24.83 -38.93
CA GLY A 779 -6.67 25.98 -38.15
C GLY A 779 -5.99 25.64 -36.82
N LYS A 780 -6.00 24.40 -36.36
CA LYS A 780 -5.39 23.94 -35.10
C LYS A 780 -4.13 23.15 -35.34
N ASN A 781 -3.09 23.38 -34.55
CA ASN A 781 -1.89 22.56 -34.53
C ASN A 781 -2.05 21.30 -33.64
N ILE A 782 -1.09 20.39 -33.65
CA ILE A 782 -1.17 19.12 -32.92
C ILE A 782 -1.24 19.32 -31.38
N SER A 783 -0.56 20.33 -30.85
CA SER A 783 -0.60 20.65 -29.41
C SER A 783 -1.95 21.25 -29.00
N GLU A 784 -2.49 22.17 -29.81
CA GLU A 784 -3.83 22.72 -29.59
C GLU A 784 -4.92 21.65 -29.66
N VAL A 785 -4.74 20.62 -30.49
CA VAL A 785 -5.65 19.46 -30.52
C VAL A 785 -5.53 18.60 -29.27
N LEU A 786 -4.33 18.40 -28.74
CA LEU A 786 -4.15 17.67 -27.47
C LEU A 786 -4.73 18.46 -26.27
N ASP A 787 -4.79 19.78 -26.39
CA ASP A 787 -5.35 20.64 -25.32
C ASP A 787 -6.89 20.78 -25.39
N MET A 788 -7.53 20.28 -26.45
CA MET A 788 -9.00 20.21 -26.54
C MET A 788 -9.56 19.25 -25.50
N THR A 789 -10.73 19.57 -24.98
CA THR A 789 -11.58 18.62 -24.25
C THR A 789 -12.10 17.54 -25.21
N ILE A 790 -12.53 16.39 -24.65
CA ILE A 790 -13.12 15.33 -25.45
C ILE A 790 -14.38 15.83 -26.17
N ASP A 791 -15.21 16.66 -25.50
CA ASP A 791 -16.42 17.25 -26.08
C ASP A 791 -16.10 18.13 -27.30
N GLU A 792 -15.11 19.01 -27.19
CA GLU A 792 -14.62 19.82 -28.29
C GLU A 792 -14.05 18.96 -29.43
N ALA A 793 -13.30 17.91 -29.06
CA ALA A 793 -12.66 17.03 -30.03
C ALA A 793 -13.70 16.16 -30.81
N VAL A 794 -14.78 15.73 -30.18
CA VAL A 794 -15.90 15.03 -30.85
C VAL A 794 -16.48 15.89 -31.96
N GLU A 795 -16.79 17.16 -31.68
CA GLU A 795 -17.31 18.08 -32.68
C GLU A 795 -16.27 18.45 -33.78
N PHE A 796 -15.01 18.65 -33.37
CA PHE A 796 -13.93 18.99 -34.30
C PHE A 796 -13.65 17.85 -35.31
N PHE A 797 -13.70 16.60 -34.87
CA PHE A 797 -13.42 15.42 -35.70
C PHE A 797 -14.67 14.69 -36.19
N LYS A 798 -15.87 15.25 -36.10
CA LYS A 798 -17.13 14.59 -36.47
C LYS A 798 -17.12 13.99 -37.88
N ASN A 799 -16.39 14.64 -38.84
CA ASN A 799 -16.28 14.20 -40.22
C ASN A 799 -15.14 13.18 -40.44
N VAL A 800 -14.47 12.72 -39.40
CA VAL A 800 -13.40 11.71 -39.45
C VAL A 800 -13.83 10.47 -38.64
N PRO A 801 -14.57 9.52 -39.24
CA PRO A 801 -15.26 8.43 -38.51
C PRO A 801 -14.32 7.57 -37.65
N ARG A 802 -13.06 7.39 -38.08
CA ARG A 802 -12.04 6.61 -37.35
C ARG A 802 -11.63 7.27 -36.01
N ILE A 803 -11.67 8.59 -35.96
CA ILE A 803 -11.39 9.35 -34.75
C ILE A 803 -12.67 9.57 -33.95
N ALA A 804 -13.73 10.07 -34.61
CA ALA A 804 -15.00 10.42 -33.96
C ALA A 804 -15.60 9.26 -33.16
N ARG A 805 -15.60 8.03 -33.71
CA ARG A 805 -16.14 6.85 -33.03
C ARG A 805 -15.46 6.57 -31.69
N LYS A 806 -14.13 6.68 -31.64
CA LYS A 806 -13.36 6.44 -30.40
C LYS A 806 -13.60 7.56 -29.36
N LEU A 807 -13.66 8.81 -29.82
CA LEU A 807 -13.93 9.95 -28.97
C LEU A 807 -15.35 9.89 -28.39
N GLN A 808 -16.34 9.48 -29.20
CA GLN A 808 -17.72 9.30 -28.75
C GLN A 808 -17.80 8.32 -27.59
N VAL A 809 -17.09 7.20 -27.63
CA VAL A 809 -17.06 6.23 -26.52
C VAL A 809 -16.49 6.83 -25.25
N ILE A 810 -15.45 7.69 -25.36
CA ILE A 810 -14.88 8.38 -24.19
C ILE A 810 -15.88 9.39 -23.63
N GLN A 811 -16.62 10.07 -24.47
CA GLN A 811 -17.71 10.97 -24.08
C GLN A 811 -18.86 10.22 -23.41
N ASP A 812 -19.26 9.07 -23.95
CA ASP A 812 -20.36 8.24 -23.44
C ASP A 812 -20.08 7.73 -22.01
N VAL A 813 -18.82 7.45 -21.65
CA VAL A 813 -18.42 7.10 -20.26
C VAL A 813 -18.37 8.30 -19.32
N GLY A 814 -18.82 9.49 -19.76
CA GLY A 814 -18.88 10.69 -18.94
C GLY A 814 -17.54 11.43 -18.77
N LEU A 815 -16.59 11.25 -19.70
CA LEU A 815 -15.30 11.91 -19.70
C LEU A 815 -15.18 13.04 -20.73
N GLY A 816 -16.29 13.67 -21.12
CA GLY A 816 -16.31 14.75 -22.09
C GLY A 816 -15.46 15.96 -21.70
N TYR A 817 -15.33 16.23 -20.42
CA TYR A 817 -14.63 17.38 -19.87
C TYR A 817 -13.09 17.26 -19.80
N ILE A 818 -12.52 16.03 -19.83
CA ILE A 818 -11.06 15.86 -19.77
C ILE A 818 -10.40 16.26 -21.09
N LYS A 819 -9.13 16.71 -21.03
CA LYS A 819 -8.38 17.04 -22.24
C LYS A 819 -7.78 15.80 -22.87
N LEU A 820 -7.70 15.74 -24.20
CA LEU A 820 -7.06 14.66 -24.96
C LEU A 820 -5.63 14.35 -24.49
N GLY A 821 -4.84 15.40 -24.30
CA GLY A 821 -3.44 15.33 -23.88
C GLY A 821 -3.22 15.44 -22.36
N GLN A 822 -4.26 15.36 -21.53
CA GLN A 822 -4.12 15.41 -20.07
C GLN A 822 -3.20 14.30 -19.56
N SER A 823 -2.23 14.66 -18.74
CA SER A 823 -1.28 13.67 -18.20
C SER A 823 -1.99 12.60 -17.36
N ALA A 824 -1.60 11.35 -17.53
CA ALA A 824 -2.10 10.22 -16.73
C ALA A 824 -1.95 10.45 -15.22
N THR A 825 -0.90 11.17 -14.81
CA THR A 825 -0.60 11.47 -13.40
C THR A 825 -1.55 12.48 -12.76
N THR A 826 -2.31 13.23 -13.58
CA THR A 826 -3.29 14.23 -13.11
C THR A 826 -4.72 13.70 -13.10
N LEU A 827 -4.96 12.52 -13.67
CA LEU A 827 -6.27 11.86 -13.65
C LEU A 827 -6.55 11.29 -12.26
N SER A 828 -7.80 11.38 -11.82
CA SER A 828 -8.27 10.64 -10.66
C SER A 828 -8.33 9.13 -10.96
N GLY A 829 -8.38 8.28 -9.92
CA GLY A 829 -8.51 6.83 -10.09
C GLY A 829 -9.75 6.44 -10.91
N GLY A 830 -10.89 7.08 -10.63
CA GLY A 830 -12.13 6.86 -11.38
C GLY A 830 -12.07 7.32 -12.83
N GLU A 831 -11.40 8.44 -13.13
CA GLU A 831 -11.17 8.89 -14.51
C GLU A 831 -10.29 7.92 -15.28
N ALA A 832 -9.18 7.46 -14.67
CA ALA A 832 -8.28 6.47 -15.26
C ALA A 832 -9.04 5.16 -15.58
N GLN A 833 -9.87 4.69 -14.66
CA GLN A 833 -10.70 3.50 -14.83
C GLN A 833 -11.71 3.64 -15.99
N ARG A 834 -12.38 4.80 -16.09
CA ARG A 834 -13.30 5.08 -17.19
C ARG A 834 -12.59 5.19 -18.56
N VAL A 835 -11.35 5.71 -18.62
CA VAL A 835 -10.54 5.69 -19.86
C VAL A 835 -10.20 4.26 -20.27
N LYS A 836 -9.89 3.37 -19.31
CA LYS A 836 -9.68 1.94 -19.58
C LYS A 836 -10.94 1.29 -20.12
N LEU A 837 -12.08 1.53 -19.48
CA LEU A 837 -13.38 1.03 -19.90
C LEU A 837 -13.72 1.51 -21.32
N ALA A 838 -13.55 2.81 -21.63
CA ALA A 838 -13.78 3.36 -22.96
C ALA A 838 -12.89 2.68 -24.03
N THR A 839 -11.66 2.35 -23.69
CA THR A 839 -10.73 1.67 -24.60
C THR A 839 -11.25 0.29 -24.99
N GLU A 840 -11.72 -0.48 -24.02
CA GLU A 840 -12.25 -1.83 -24.28
C GLU A 840 -13.60 -1.78 -25.01
N LEU A 841 -14.49 -0.85 -24.65
CA LEU A 841 -15.75 -0.60 -25.35
C LEU A 841 -15.56 -0.22 -26.83
N SER A 842 -14.46 0.44 -27.18
CA SER A 842 -14.14 0.78 -28.57
C SER A 842 -13.78 -0.43 -29.44
N ARG A 843 -13.52 -1.58 -28.82
CA ARG A 843 -13.20 -2.85 -29.48
C ARG A 843 -14.48 -3.66 -29.73
N ARG A 844 -14.43 -4.58 -30.68
CA ARG A 844 -15.55 -5.48 -30.97
C ARG A 844 -15.63 -6.54 -29.87
N SER A 845 -16.81 -6.66 -29.24
CA SER A 845 -17.11 -7.74 -28.30
C SER A 845 -17.15 -9.10 -29.00
N THR A 846 -16.72 -10.13 -28.28
CA THR A 846 -16.84 -11.54 -28.73
C THR A 846 -18.07 -12.23 -28.15
N GLY A 847 -18.76 -11.62 -27.15
CA GLY A 847 -19.85 -12.22 -26.39
C GLY A 847 -19.37 -13.28 -25.37
N ARG A 848 -18.07 -13.42 -25.16
CA ARG A 848 -17.44 -14.38 -24.24
C ARG A 848 -16.32 -13.75 -23.40
N THR A 849 -16.35 -12.43 -23.30
CA THR A 849 -15.37 -11.67 -22.49
C THR A 849 -15.84 -11.58 -21.04
N LEU A 850 -14.93 -11.78 -20.11
CA LEU A 850 -15.13 -11.50 -18.69
C LEU A 850 -14.50 -10.15 -18.34
N TYR A 851 -15.33 -9.21 -17.93
CA TYR A 851 -14.89 -7.92 -17.39
C TYR A 851 -14.88 -7.98 -15.87
N ILE A 852 -13.79 -7.55 -15.25
CA ILE A 852 -13.68 -7.37 -13.81
C ILE A 852 -13.50 -5.89 -13.53
N LEU A 853 -14.33 -5.33 -12.65
CA LEU A 853 -14.26 -3.94 -12.22
C LEU A 853 -14.18 -3.88 -10.69
N ASP A 854 -13.25 -3.07 -10.18
CA ASP A 854 -13.09 -2.87 -8.74
C ASP A 854 -13.55 -1.46 -8.38
N GLU A 855 -14.66 -1.36 -7.64
CA GLU A 855 -15.29 -0.13 -7.17
C GLU A 855 -15.41 0.98 -8.24
N PRO A 856 -16.06 0.71 -9.39
CA PRO A 856 -16.08 1.65 -10.51
C PRO A 856 -16.89 2.93 -10.27
N THR A 857 -17.65 3.02 -9.19
CA THR A 857 -18.43 4.21 -8.81
C THR A 857 -17.65 5.21 -7.97
N THR A 858 -16.38 4.91 -7.65
CA THR A 858 -15.49 5.77 -6.87
C THR A 858 -15.40 7.17 -7.49
N GLY A 859 -15.69 8.22 -6.72
CA GLY A 859 -15.63 9.63 -7.17
C GLY A 859 -16.71 10.01 -8.16
N LEU A 860 -17.79 9.25 -8.30
CA LEU A 860 -18.86 9.52 -9.24
C LEU A 860 -20.11 10.07 -8.54
N HIS A 861 -20.64 11.16 -9.11
CA HIS A 861 -21.98 11.60 -8.78
C HIS A 861 -23.03 10.58 -9.29
N THR A 862 -24.18 10.47 -8.64
CA THR A 862 -25.25 9.51 -8.99
C THR A 862 -25.67 9.60 -10.47
N ALA A 863 -25.65 10.78 -11.08
CA ALA A 863 -25.92 10.95 -12.51
C ALA A 863 -24.85 10.28 -13.41
N ASP A 864 -23.59 10.28 -12.99
CA ASP A 864 -22.50 9.62 -13.72
C ASP A 864 -22.52 8.10 -13.50
N ILE A 865 -22.96 7.64 -12.31
CA ILE A 865 -23.22 6.23 -12.00
C ILE A 865 -24.33 5.70 -12.92
N HIS A 866 -25.38 6.47 -13.14
CA HIS A 866 -26.47 6.11 -14.05
C HIS A 866 -25.94 5.81 -15.46
N LYS A 867 -25.11 6.72 -16.02
CA LYS A 867 -24.48 6.52 -17.33
C LYS A 867 -23.56 5.30 -17.37
N LEU A 868 -22.78 5.09 -16.30
CA LEU A 868 -21.91 3.91 -16.18
C LEU A 868 -22.72 2.62 -16.21
N LEU A 869 -23.83 2.57 -15.50
CA LEU A 869 -24.73 1.40 -15.47
C LEU A 869 -25.30 1.09 -16.85
N ASP A 870 -25.75 2.10 -17.61
CA ASP A 870 -26.23 1.91 -18.99
C ASP A 870 -25.16 1.24 -19.87
N ILE A 871 -23.89 1.57 -19.65
CA ILE A 871 -22.78 0.98 -20.38
C ILE A 871 -22.55 -0.48 -19.95
N LEU A 872 -22.53 -0.75 -18.64
CA LEU A 872 -22.34 -2.10 -18.13
C LEU A 872 -23.48 -3.02 -18.57
N GLN A 873 -24.72 -2.51 -18.58
CA GLN A 873 -25.89 -3.25 -19.08
C GLN A 873 -25.74 -3.59 -20.58
N ARG A 874 -25.28 -2.63 -21.41
CA ARG A 874 -25.01 -2.88 -22.84
C ARG A 874 -23.97 -3.95 -23.09
N LEU A 875 -22.93 -4.05 -22.25
CA LEU A 875 -21.90 -5.11 -22.35
C LEU A 875 -22.53 -6.48 -22.09
N VAL A 876 -23.34 -6.59 -21.03
CA VAL A 876 -24.02 -7.84 -20.68
C VAL A 876 -25.05 -8.23 -21.73
N ASP A 877 -25.82 -7.28 -22.30
CA ASP A 877 -26.75 -7.50 -23.42
C ASP A 877 -26.02 -7.99 -24.68
N GLY A 878 -24.75 -7.64 -24.85
CA GLY A 878 -23.84 -8.15 -25.89
C GLY A 878 -23.37 -9.59 -25.67
N GLY A 879 -23.77 -10.23 -24.55
CA GLY A 879 -23.40 -11.60 -24.18
C GLY A 879 -22.16 -11.72 -23.30
N ASP A 880 -21.48 -10.62 -23.03
CA ASP A 880 -20.30 -10.60 -22.13
C ASP A 880 -20.71 -10.78 -20.65
N THR A 881 -19.74 -11.13 -19.83
CA THR A 881 -19.94 -11.26 -18.37
C THR A 881 -19.24 -10.12 -17.67
N VAL A 882 -19.94 -9.48 -16.74
CA VAL A 882 -19.40 -8.37 -15.95
C VAL A 882 -19.44 -8.74 -14.48
N VAL A 883 -18.28 -8.77 -13.83
CA VAL A 883 -18.12 -8.98 -12.37
C VAL A 883 -17.63 -7.67 -11.76
N VAL A 884 -18.37 -7.14 -10.79
CA VAL A 884 -18.07 -5.85 -10.15
C VAL A 884 -17.96 -6.04 -8.65
N ILE A 885 -16.88 -5.55 -8.05
CA ILE A 885 -16.80 -5.36 -6.60
C ILE A 885 -17.42 -4.00 -6.30
N GLU A 886 -18.48 -3.96 -5.47
CA GLU A 886 -19.21 -2.72 -5.23
C GLU A 886 -19.82 -2.62 -3.84
N HIS A 887 -19.98 -1.37 -3.38
CA HIS A 887 -20.65 -1.00 -2.15
C HIS A 887 -21.87 -0.08 -2.38
N ASN A 888 -21.94 0.58 -3.53
CA ASN A 888 -23.01 1.49 -3.86
C ASN A 888 -24.33 0.74 -4.07
N LEU A 889 -25.34 1.07 -3.26
CA LEU A 889 -26.62 0.39 -3.26
C LEU A 889 -27.41 0.59 -4.57
N ASP A 890 -27.24 1.74 -5.23
CA ASP A 890 -27.89 2.01 -6.53
C ASP A 890 -27.36 1.09 -7.63
N VAL A 891 -26.08 0.70 -7.56
CA VAL A 891 -25.52 -0.31 -8.46
C VAL A 891 -25.98 -1.71 -8.05
N ILE A 892 -25.94 -2.01 -6.74
CA ILE A 892 -26.30 -3.34 -6.21
C ILE A 892 -27.74 -3.71 -6.56
N LYS A 893 -28.68 -2.75 -6.48
CA LYS A 893 -30.09 -3.00 -6.83
C LYS A 893 -30.29 -3.36 -8.31
N THR A 894 -29.34 -3.03 -9.22
CA THR A 894 -29.44 -3.33 -10.66
C THR A 894 -28.83 -4.66 -11.06
N ALA A 895 -28.16 -5.37 -10.14
CA ALA A 895 -27.46 -6.63 -10.42
C ALA A 895 -28.39 -7.76 -10.87
N ASP A 896 -27.91 -8.63 -11.76
CA ASP A 896 -28.58 -9.90 -12.08
C ASP A 896 -28.28 -10.95 -10.98
N TYR A 897 -27.08 -10.92 -10.41
CA TYR A 897 -26.62 -11.87 -9.39
C TYR A 897 -25.68 -11.19 -8.38
N ILE A 898 -25.80 -11.56 -7.12
CA ILE A 898 -24.96 -11.04 -6.03
C ILE A 898 -24.25 -12.19 -5.33
N ILE A 899 -23.00 -11.96 -4.95
CA ILE A 899 -22.21 -12.81 -4.07
C ILE A 899 -21.82 -11.95 -2.89
N ASP A 900 -22.44 -12.18 -1.74
CA ASP A 900 -22.22 -11.40 -0.50
C ASP A 900 -21.25 -12.10 0.43
N LEU A 901 -20.11 -11.46 0.72
CA LEU A 901 -19.06 -11.97 1.61
C LEU A 901 -19.13 -11.31 2.98
N GLY A 902 -18.81 -12.09 4.01
CA GLY A 902 -18.85 -11.59 5.37
C GLY A 902 -18.67 -12.70 6.40
N PRO A 903 -19.38 -12.61 7.55
CA PRO A 903 -20.26 -11.51 7.97
C PRO A 903 -19.49 -10.25 8.40
N GLU A 904 -18.23 -10.39 8.84
CA GLU A 904 -17.37 -9.29 9.30
C GLU A 904 -16.12 -9.13 8.40
N GLY A 905 -15.23 -8.18 8.75
CA GLY A 905 -13.93 -8.03 8.12
C GLY A 905 -12.85 -8.91 8.78
N GLY A 906 -11.70 -9.06 8.11
CA GLY A 906 -10.53 -9.79 8.62
C GLY A 906 -10.80 -11.24 8.99
N SER A 907 -10.36 -11.68 10.17
CA SER A 907 -10.52 -13.05 10.67
C SER A 907 -11.99 -13.47 10.85
N GLY A 908 -12.88 -12.52 11.13
CA GLY A 908 -14.32 -12.72 11.23
C GLY A 908 -15.04 -12.83 9.89
N GLY A 909 -14.36 -12.53 8.78
CA GLY A 909 -14.87 -12.60 7.42
C GLY A 909 -14.47 -13.86 6.67
N GLY A 910 -14.39 -13.73 5.35
CA GLY A 910 -13.87 -14.76 4.48
C GLY A 910 -14.84 -15.93 4.23
N THR A 911 -16.12 -15.73 4.44
CA THR A 911 -17.18 -16.72 4.15
C THR A 911 -18.23 -16.10 3.21
N ILE A 912 -18.97 -16.94 2.52
CA ILE A 912 -20.14 -16.52 1.75
C ILE A 912 -21.33 -16.43 2.69
N VAL A 913 -21.92 -15.24 2.81
CA VAL A 913 -23.14 -15.01 3.60
C VAL A 913 -24.38 -15.36 2.81
N ALA A 914 -24.43 -14.91 1.56
CA ALA A 914 -25.56 -15.15 0.68
C ALA A 914 -25.13 -15.09 -0.79
N THR A 915 -25.85 -15.80 -1.65
CA THR A 915 -25.72 -15.69 -3.12
C THR A 915 -27.11 -15.77 -3.76
N GLY A 916 -27.34 -15.04 -4.82
CA GLY A 916 -28.60 -15.04 -5.52
C GLY A 916 -28.94 -13.69 -6.15
N ARG A 917 -30.19 -13.50 -6.48
CA ARG A 917 -30.73 -12.22 -6.94
C ARG A 917 -30.80 -11.20 -5.79
N PRO A 918 -30.85 -9.90 -6.05
CA PRO A 918 -31.05 -8.89 -5.01
C PRO A 918 -32.23 -9.20 -4.08
N GLU A 919 -33.35 -9.67 -4.63
CA GLU A 919 -34.57 -10.04 -3.92
C GLU A 919 -34.37 -11.25 -2.97
N ASP A 920 -33.39 -12.11 -3.24
CA ASP A 920 -33.07 -13.27 -2.41
C ASP A 920 -32.12 -12.89 -1.29
N ILE A 921 -31.16 -11.98 -1.55
CA ILE A 921 -30.20 -11.47 -0.56
C ILE A 921 -30.90 -10.73 0.59
N VAL A 922 -31.94 -9.96 0.27
CA VAL A 922 -32.77 -9.22 1.26
C VAL A 922 -33.44 -10.13 2.28
N LYS A 923 -33.74 -11.39 1.91
CA LYS A 923 -34.33 -12.39 2.81
C LYS A 923 -33.37 -13.00 3.82
N VAL A 924 -32.06 -12.77 3.66
CA VAL A 924 -31.02 -13.36 4.52
C VAL A 924 -30.68 -12.40 5.68
N PRO A 925 -31.07 -12.69 6.93
CA PRO A 925 -30.89 -11.77 8.07
C PRO A 925 -29.42 -11.49 8.40
N ALA A 926 -28.51 -12.40 8.04
CA ALA A 926 -27.07 -12.26 8.27
C ALA A 926 -26.39 -11.31 7.27
N SER A 927 -27.04 -10.98 6.14
CA SER A 927 -26.51 -10.08 5.13
C SER A 927 -26.72 -8.61 5.52
N TYR A 928 -25.63 -7.90 5.78
CA TYR A 928 -25.69 -6.45 5.94
C TYR A 928 -26.09 -5.76 4.62
N THR A 929 -25.58 -6.23 3.49
CA THR A 929 -25.97 -5.74 2.16
C THR A 929 -27.48 -5.87 1.98
N GLY A 930 -28.06 -7.03 2.32
CA GLY A 930 -29.49 -7.27 2.24
C GLY A 930 -30.30 -6.33 3.11
N LYS A 931 -29.82 -6.03 4.32
CA LYS A 931 -30.49 -5.09 5.24
C LYS A 931 -30.66 -3.69 4.63
N PHE A 932 -29.56 -3.14 4.05
CA PHE A 932 -29.57 -1.80 3.48
C PHE A 932 -30.24 -1.74 2.10
N LEU A 933 -30.25 -2.86 1.36
CA LEU A 933 -30.89 -2.96 0.05
C LEU A 933 -32.42 -3.04 0.14
N LYS A 934 -32.95 -3.59 1.24
CA LYS A 934 -34.39 -3.84 1.44
C LYS A 934 -35.26 -2.61 1.22
N PRO A 935 -35.02 -1.46 1.88
CA PRO A 935 -35.84 -0.25 1.70
C PRO A 935 -35.88 0.22 0.23
N LEU A 936 -34.75 0.16 -0.48
CA LEU A 936 -34.66 0.62 -1.86
C LEU A 936 -35.46 -0.26 -2.85
N LEU A 937 -35.53 -1.57 -2.62
CA LEU A 937 -36.35 -2.46 -3.42
C LEU A 937 -37.84 -2.31 -3.10
N GLU A 938 -38.20 -2.05 -1.85
CA GLU A 938 -39.57 -1.77 -1.42
C GLU A 938 -40.09 -0.45 -2.00
N GLU A 939 -39.30 0.62 -2.00
CA GLU A 939 -39.62 1.89 -2.65
C GLU A 939 -39.82 1.73 -4.17
N ALA A 940 -38.94 0.97 -4.83
CA ALA A 940 -39.06 0.71 -6.27
C ALA A 940 -40.33 -0.03 -6.61
N ALA A 941 -40.70 -1.03 -5.81
CA ALA A 941 -41.95 -1.77 -5.99
C ALA A 941 -43.21 -0.90 -5.81
N GLN A 942 -43.17 0.05 -4.87
CA GLN A 942 -44.26 1.02 -4.64
C GLN A 942 -44.42 2.00 -5.81
N GLN A 943 -43.30 2.43 -6.41
CA GLN A 943 -43.30 3.35 -7.55
C GLN A 943 -43.85 2.69 -8.82
N GLU A 944 -43.55 1.40 -9.05
CA GLU A 944 -44.14 0.63 -10.14
C GLU A 944 -45.64 0.44 -9.96
N GLY A 945 -46.07 0.09 -8.75
CA GLY A 945 -47.50 -0.08 -8.45
C GLY A 945 -48.35 1.20 -8.64
N ASN A 946 -47.81 2.37 -8.37
CA ASN A 946 -48.47 3.65 -8.59
C ASN A 946 -48.56 4.02 -10.08
N LYS A 947 -47.56 3.64 -10.92
CA LYS A 947 -47.62 3.87 -12.38
C LYS A 947 -48.66 3.03 -13.07
N ASP A 948 -48.93 1.80 -12.61
CA ASP A 948 -50.00 0.95 -13.15
C ASP A 948 -51.38 1.46 -12.77
N HIS A 949 -51.51 2.16 -11.61
CA HIS A 949 -52.78 2.78 -11.20
C HIS A 949 -53.09 4.08 -12.00
N ASP A 950 -52.07 4.91 -12.28
CA ASP A 950 -52.25 6.16 -13.06
C ASP A 950 -52.44 5.89 -14.57
N GLY A 951 -51.83 4.80 -15.08
CA GLY A 951 -51.98 4.35 -16.48
C GLY A 951 -53.39 3.80 -16.80
N SER A 952 -54.23 3.51 -15.78
CA SER A 952 -55.62 3.06 -15.96
C SER A 952 -56.66 4.21 -16.02
N LEU A 953 -56.25 5.43 -15.66
CA LEU A 953 -57.10 6.62 -15.67
C LEU A 953 -57.04 7.49 -16.92
N THR A 954 -56.22 7.10 -17.89
CA THR A 954 -56.08 7.82 -19.20
C THR A 954 -56.56 6.98 -20.39
N LYS A 955 -57.48 6.01 -20.18
CA LYS A 955 -58.19 5.31 -21.24
C LYS A 955 -59.69 5.36 -20.97
N GLU A 956 -60.28 6.55 -20.99
CA GLU A 956 -61.66 6.85 -21.29
C GLU A 956 -61.79 8.12 -22.15
#